data_8f38305e658c05e047a907feb9a21542
#
_entry.id   8f38305e658c05e047a907feb9a21542
#
_cell.length_a   1.000
_cell.length_b   1.000
_cell.length_c   1.000
_cell.angle_alpha   90.00
_cell.angle_beta   90.00
_cell.angle_gamma   90.00
#
_symmetry.space_group_name_H-M   'P 1'
#
loop_
_entity.id
_entity.type
_entity.pdbx_description
1 polymer ?
#
loop_
_entity_poly.entity_id
_entity_poly.type
_entity_poly.pdbx_seq_one_letter_code
_entity_poly.pdbx_strand_id
1 'polypeptide(L)'
;MTKNFPMPSIPLSLFLSISLSLPLSFSQSQKPNSVDHAGILQSLNDATFESGKTIYQNLCTNCHGSDGITPPLPTARAFGEGELKFGSDPYSMFLTLTDGKGLMGPQTWMTPEDRYSVIHYIRETFMRPMRDNFKEIDNGYLENLPTVNIFVSEDEKMERDFGPALASQLGRETSSVLSIKIDSETTLSYDLHSMDQAGIWKGGFLNLENTQHYRERGGGVPLPEGKPLEGLSVWKWGHDETLDYPREHLLPRGPMPSQWMHYNGHYLHNNKVVLSYAIDEREILELPDATGSFPALQHTLRIGPGKKLILAVGSVSNSRSNFSGKLKADAIELRIEAEGELAVLGSSSADENTLGNFVSAAAWGDTDGLTWSWDEEDHLVLEIPGSQEERLIQVVRYAGTDEANLLSFANFLRSKKLGRKAPLDPRTFITGGDSLWSEILESSGELGDPFRAYTMDTIGLPENDSGNPYNAWFRTSALAFFPDGRMVVTTHGGDVWIVDGVNSNLKNLRWKRHAAGLYEPFGVLVIDGLVYVTCKDRLTRLHDFNGDGEADFYESFSADNDVSTWFHAFNFDLQRDPDGNLYYAKAGMYTDYREPGSIIKISPDGKKREIYCTGLRTPNGMGMMPDGRPTVSDNQGTWMPASKISLAEPGGYYGYVQDHASTNWAPGGGAIDHTKVTPPSTFDQPIIWMPQEFDNS
;
A
#
# COMPACT_ATOMS: atom_id res chain seq x y z
N MET A 1 74.05 -26.03 -3.15
CA MET A 1 74.74 -25.11 -4.08
C MET A 1 73.93 -23.84 -4.15
N THR A 2 74.38 -22.87 -3.41
CA THR A 2 73.87 -21.51 -3.29
C THR A 2 74.19 -20.71 -4.54
N LYS A 3 73.29 -19.96 -5.11
CA LYS A 3 73.62 -18.80 -5.93
C LYS A 3 72.68 -17.62 -5.57
N ASN A 4 73.33 -16.66 -4.92
CA ASN A 4 72.88 -15.29 -4.72
C ASN A 4 72.89 -14.55 -6.07
N PHE A 5 71.89 -13.71 -6.28
CA PHE A 5 71.97 -12.61 -7.24
C PHE A 5 71.52 -11.30 -6.55
N PRO A 6 72.17 -10.18 -6.83
CA PRO A 6 72.08 -8.95 -6.08
C PRO A 6 70.94 -8.05 -6.57
N MET A 7 70.39 -7.28 -5.64
CA MET A 7 69.44 -6.17 -5.92
C MET A 7 70.26 -4.96 -6.43
N PRO A 8 69.71 -4.18 -7.37
CA PRO A 8 70.20 -2.84 -7.63
C PRO A 8 69.43 -1.82 -6.75
N SER A 9 70.19 -0.97 -6.13
CA SER A 9 69.78 0.21 -5.38
C SER A 9 69.23 1.31 -6.32
N ILE A 10 68.07 1.87 -6.05
CA ILE A 10 67.50 3.08 -6.68
C ILE A 10 67.35 4.15 -5.59
N PRO A 11 67.76 5.39 -5.85
CA PRO A 11 67.87 6.42 -4.82
C PRO A 11 66.51 7.02 -4.39
N LEU A 12 66.40 7.27 -3.10
CA LEU A 12 65.35 7.94 -2.41
C LEU A 12 65.27 9.42 -2.79
N SER A 13 64.35 9.81 -3.65
CA SER A 13 63.97 11.20 -3.84
C SER A 13 62.78 11.52 -2.96
N LEU A 14 63.03 12.39 -2.03
CA LEU A 14 62.12 12.95 -1.05
C LEU A 14 61.06 13.82 -1.78
N PHE A 15 59.83 13.33 -1.94
CA PHE A 15 58.68 14.20 -2.21
C PHE A 15 57.90 14.35 -0.92
N LEU A 16 58.05 15.56 -0.34
CA LEU A 16 57.26 16.03 0.79
C LEU A 16 55.86 16.44 0.21
N SER A 17 54.93 15.53 0.18
CA SER A 17 53.51 15.85 -0.04
C SER A 17 52.88 16.19 1.29
N ILE A 18 52.67 17.50 1.50
CA ILE A 18 51.80 18.01 2.56
C ILE A 18 50.39 17.63 2.22
N SER A 19 49.91 16.52 2.75
CA SER A 19 48.48 16.21 2.79
C SER A 19 47.86 17.08 3.89
N LEU A 20 47.26 18.20 3.46
CA LEU A 20 46.25 18.88 4.29
C LEU A 20 45.04 17.95 4.39
N SER A 21 45.02 17.11 5.40
CA SER A 21 43.80 16.50 5.89
C SER A 21 42.99 17.58 6.61
N LEU A 22 42.10 18.27 5.87
CA LEU A 22 41.00 18.96 6.47
C LEU A 22 40.06 17.86 7.05
N PRO A 23 39.79 17.90 8.36
CA PRO A 23 38.70 17.12 8.87
C PRO A 23 37.43 17.72 8.25
N LEU A 24 36.78 17.00 7.35
CA LEU A 24 35.38 17.20 7.04
C LEU A 24 34.62 16.83 8.31
N SER A 25 34.56 17.78 9.26
CA SER A 25 33.51 17.78 10.24
C SER A 25 32.24 18.05 9.48
N PHE A 26 31.50 17.00 9.17
CA PHE A 26 30.05 17.12 8.95
C PHE A 26 29.47 17.64 10.26
N SER A 27 29.46 18.95 10.41
CA SER A 27 28.55 19.60 11.31
C SER A 27 27.16 19.42 10.72
N GLN A 28 26.48 18.37 11.14
CA GLN A 28 25.03 18.35 11.09
C GLN A 28 24.56 19.58 11.86
N SER A 29 24.17 20.61 11.16
CA SER A 29 23.43 21.72 11.74
C SER A 29 22.04 21.23 12.10
N GLN A 30 21.93 20.52 13.23
CA GLN A 30 20.65 20.31 13.89
C GLN A 30 20.12 21.70 14.25
N LYS A 31 19.15 22.21 13.52
CA LYS A 31 18.37 23.35 13.98
C LYS A 31 17.57 22.87 15.19
N PRO A 32 17.73 23.48 16.35
CA PRO A 32 16.88 23.14 17.48
C PRO A 32 15.46 23.61 17.17
N ASN A 33 14.55 22.69 16.89
CA ASN A 33 13.14 22.99 16.83
C ASN A 33 12.64 23.10 18.27
N SER A 34 12.42 24.34 18.74
CA SER A 34 11.72 24.59 19.99
C SER A 34 10.23 24.33 19.78
N VAL A 35 9.64 23.45 20.59
CA VAL A 35 8.18 23.29 20.61
C VAL A 35 7.57 24.39 21.43
N ASP A 36 6.74 25.21 20.82
CA ASP A 36 5.91 26.21 21.50
C ASP A 36 4.68 25.52 22.11
N HIS A 37 4.90 24.84 23.24
CA HIS A 37 3.83 24.14 23.95
C HIS A 37 2.67 25.08 24.33
N ALA A 38 2.96 26.29 24.75
CA ALA A 38 1.94 27.27 25.13
C ALA A 38 1.12 27.74 23.93
N GLY A 39 1.79 28.04 22.79
CA GLY A 39 1.12 28.49 21.58
C GLY A 39 0.24 27.38 20.99
N ILE A 40 0.70 26.11 20.98
CA ILE A 40 -0.12 24.98 20.51
C ILE A 40 -1.36 24.84 21.39
N LEU A 41 -1.22 24.84 22.72
CA LEU A 41 -2.35 24.71 23.63
C LEU A 41 -3.35 25.87 23.51
N GLN A 42 -2.89 27.10 23.23
CA GLN A 42 -3.75 28.25 22.97
C GLN A 42 -4.48 28.17 21.62
N SER A 43 -3.93 27.47 20.67
CA SER A 43 -4.51 27.31 19.31
C SER A 43 -5.57 26.20 19.22
N LEU A 44 -5.76 25.40 20.28
CA LEU A 44 -6.74 24.32 20.30
C LEU A 44 -8.16 24.83 20.04
N ASN A 45 -8.88 24.14 19.15
CA ASN A 45 -10.22 24.51 18.69
C ASN A 45 -11.00 23.29 18.26
N ASP A 46 -12.21 23.49 17.71
CA ASP A 46 -13.06 22.37 17.26
C ASP A 46 -12.41 21.49 16.18
N ALA A 47 -11.61 22.08 15.29
CA ALA A 47 -10.92 21.33 14.25
C ALA A 47 -9.82 20.41 14.84
N THR A 48 -9.04 20.92 15.81
CA THR A 48 -8.05 20.12 16.53
C THR A 48 -8.71 19.06 17.41
N PHE A 49 -9.91 19.33 17.93
CA PHE A 49 -10.70 18.35 18.68
C PHE A 49 -11.14 17.18 17.79
N GLU A 50 -11.69 17.44 16.60
CA GLU A 50 -12.10 16.38 15.66
C GLU A 50 -10.89 15.61 15.10
N SER A 51 -9.75 16.28 14.87
CA SER A 51 -8.49 15.61 14.54
C SER A 51 -8.06 14.67 15.67
N GLY A 52 -8.05 15.17 16.91
CA GLY A 52 -7.72 14.38 18.09
C GLY A 52 -8.64 13.18 18.30
N LYS A 53 -9.94 13.35 18.05
CA LYS A 53 -10.93 12.27 18.07
C LYS A 53 -10.59 11.18 17.05
N THR A 54 -10.26 11.58 15.84
CA THR A 54 -9.86 10.66 14.77
C THR A 54 -8.60 9.88 15.16
N ILE A 55 -7.60 10.56 15.70
CA ILE A 55 -6.37 9.93 16.20
C ILE A 55 -6.69 8.95 17.32
N TYR A 56 -7.50 9.36 18.31
CA TYR A 56 -7.86 8.52 19.44
C TYR A 56 -8.58 7.24 18.99
N GLN A 57 -9.58 7.39 18.12
CA GLN A 57 -10.38 6.27 17.61
C GLN A 57 -9.54 5.27 16.82
N ASN A 58 -8.55 5.75 16.09
CA ASN A 58 -7.71 4.90 15.24
C ASN A 58 -6.55 4.23 16.00
N LEU A 59 -6.04 4.86 17.08
CA LEU A 59 -4.77 4.45 17.68
C LEU A 59 -4.86 4.12 19.16
N CYS A 60 -5.78 4.74 19.91
CA CYS A 60 -5.75 4.69 21.37
C CYS A 60 -6.81 3.75 21.97
N THR A 61 -7.96 3.59 21.28
CA THR A 61 -9.11 2.82 21.77
C THR A 61 -8.80 1.37 22.07
N ASN A 62 -7.88 0.78 21.33
CA ASN A 62 -7.50 -0.63 21.47
C ASN A 62 -6.89 -0.96 22.83
N CYS A 63 -6.22 0.01 23.43
CA CYS A 63 -5.62 -0.15 24.74
C CYS A 63 -6.41 0.58 25.84
N HIS A 64 -6.99 1.75 25.51
CA HIS A 64 -7.59 2.66 26.49
C HIS A 64 -9.13 2.65 26.49
N GLY A 65 -9.76 1.90 25.58
CA GLY A 65 -11.23 1.83 25.46
C GLY A 65 -11.84 3.02 24.75
N SER A 66 -13.08 2.86 24.30
CA SER A 66 -13.84 3.92 23.60
C SER A 66 -14.60 4.83 24.57
N ASP A 67 -14.83 4.36 25.80
CA ASP A 67 -15.59 5.06 26.86
C ASP A 67 -14.69 5.82 27.85
N GLY A 68 -13.37 5.62 27.77
CA GLY A 68 -12.39 6.23 28.70
C GLY A 68 -12.40 5.64 30.13
N ILE A 69 -13.23 4.63 30.40
CA ILE A 69 -13.40 4.00 31.73
C ILE A 69 -13.00 2.54 31.72
N THR A 70 -13.26 1.84 30.61
CA THR A 70 -13.07 0.40 30.49
C THR A 70 -11.96 0.09 29.49
N PRO A 71 -10.66 0.18 29.90
CA PRO A 71 -9.57 -0.13 29.00
C PRO A 71 -9.56 -1.64 28.69
N PRO A 72 -9.57 -2.07 27.41
CA PRO A 72 -9.45 -3.47 27.02
C PRO A 72 -8.13 -4.10 27.50
N LEU A 73 -7.06 -3.31 27.52
CA LEU A 73 -5.77 -3.75 28.04
C LEU A 73 -5.70 -3.50 29.54
N PRO A 74 -5.59 -4.52 30.42
CA PRO A 74 -5.61 -4.36 31.87
C PRO A 74 -4.52 -3.46 32.44
N THR A 75 -3.42 -3.30 31.74
CA THR A 75 -2.30 -2.42 32.12
C THR A 75 -2.46 -0.97 31.64
N ALA A 76 -3.38 -0.72 30.70
CA ALA A 76 -3.70 0.62 30.24
C ALA A 76 -4.51 1.37 31.29
N ARG A 77 -4.42 2.69 31.29
CA ARG A 77 -5.14 3.53 32.25
C ARG A 77 -6.48 3.97 31.68
N ALA A 78 -7.50 3.93 32.52
CA ALA A 78 -8.75 4.63 32.28
C ALA A 78 -8.53 6.14 32.37
N PHE A 79 -8.98 6.89 31.39
CA PHE A 79 -8.83 8.37 31.41
C PHE A 79 -9.89 9.04 32.29
N GLY A 80 -11.08 8.46 32.40
CA GLY A 80 -12.19 8.99 33.21
C GLY A 80 -12.03 8.76 34.71
N GLU A 81 -11.26 7.75 35.14
CA GLU A 81 -11.16 7.35 36.54
C GLU A 81 -9.71 7.15 37.00
N GLY A 82 -9.50 7.23 38.33
CA GLY A 82 -8.22 6.95 38.97
C GLY A 82 -7.14 7.99 38.68
N GLU A 83 -5.94 7.77 39.21
CA GLU A 83 -4.80 8.65 38.97
C GLU A 83 -4.01 8.22 37.75
N LEU A 84 -3.63 9.20 36.89
CA LEU A 84 -2.67 8.98 35.82
C LEU A 84 -1.26 9.04 36.40
N LYS A 85 -0.57 7.92 36.40
CA LYS A 85 0.73 7.71 37.08
C LYS A 85 1.81 8.76 36.70
N PHE A 86 1.74 9.29 35.49
CA PHE A 86 2.75 10.18 34.91
C PHE A 86 2.26 11.64 34.74
N GLY A 87 1.15 11.98 35.39
CA GLY A 87 0.51 13.29 35.31
C GLY A 87 -0.70 13.32 34.37
N SER A 88 -1.62 14.24 34.70
CA SER A 88 -2.90 14.40 33.99
C SER A 88 -3.04 15.79 33.33
N ASP A 89 -2.04 16.62 33.46
CA ASP A 89 -1.96 17.89 32.76
C ASP A 89 -1.49 17.69 31.32
N PRO A 90 -1.80 18.62 30.40
CA PRO A 90 -1.49 18.44 28.99
C PRO A 90 -0.03 18.15 28.67
N TYR A 91 0.89 18.83 29.36
CA TYR A 91 2.32 18.70 29.12
C TYR A 91 2.85 17.32 29.59
N SER A 92 2.42 16.88 30.78
CA SER A 92 2.77 15.53 31.27
C SER A 92 2.22 14.43 30.38
N MET A 93 1.00 14.60 29.82
CA MET A 93 0.43 13.70 28.85
C MET A 93 1.22 13.73 27.52
N PHE A 94 1.65 14.92 27.08
CA PHE A 94 2.50 15.08 25.90
C PHE A 94 3.84 14.32 26.07
N LEU A 95 4.49 14.46 27.22
CA LEU A 95 5.72 13.71 27.52
C LEU A 95 5.48 12.19 27.55
N THR A 96 4.33 11.76 28.07
CA THR A 96 3.96 10.34 28.10
C THR A 96 3.79 9.79 26.69
N LEU A 97 3.18 10.54 25.76
CA LEU A 97 3.10 10.19 24.36
C LEU A 97 4.47 10.24 23.67
N THR A 98 5.29 11.22 24.02
CA THR A 98 6.62 11.39 23.41
C THR A 98 7.57 10.25 23.77
N ASP A 99 7.66 9.92 25.06
CA ASP A 99 8.65 8.95 25.57
C ASP A 99 8.12 7.51 25.58
N GLY A 100 6.79 7.34 25.50
CA GLY A 100 6.16 6.06 25.82
C GLY A 100 6.32 5.69 27.31
N LYS A 101 5.51 4.80 27.84
CA LYS A 101 5.66 4.31 29.22
C LYS A 101 5.14 2.87 29.33
N GLY A 102 5.99 1.97 29.79
CA GLY A 102 5.66 0.56 29.93
C GLY A 102 5.40 -0.10 28.56
N LEU A 103 4.22 -0.69 28.37
CA LEU A 103 3.81 -1.30 27.11
C LEU A 103 3.39 -0.26 26.06
N MET A 104 3.17 0.99 26.43
CA MET A 104 2.92 2.05 25.48
C MET A 104 4.24 2.58 24.94
N GLY A 105 4.54 2.26 23.68
CA GLY A 105 5.73 2.78 23.02
C GLY A 105 5.65 4.27 22.73
N PRO A 106 6.82 4.93 22.50
CA PRO A 106 6.89 6.34 22.13
C PRO A 106 6.10 6.63 20.84
N GLN A 107 5.34 7.72 20.83
CA GLN A 107 4.57 8.16 19.67
C GLN A 107 5.32 9.29 18.93
N THR A 108 6.59 9.06 18.63
CA THR A 108 7.49 10.08 18.06
C THR A 108 7.12 10.49 16.63
N TRP A 109 6.38 9.63 15.92
CA TRP A 109 5.85 9.88 14.59
C TRP A 109 4.70 10.90 14.53
N MET A 110 4.05 11.18 15.68
CA MET A 110 3.03 12.24 15.77
C MET A 110 3.70 13.60 15.89
N THR A 111 3.20 14.58 15.15
CA THR A 111 3.63 15.98 15.36
C THR A 111 3.29 16.46 16.76
N PRO A 112 3.93 17.50 17.29
CA PRO A 112 3.51 18.12 18.55
C PRO A 112 2.04 18.53 18.56
N GLU A 113 1.54 19.06 17.44
CA GLU A 113 0.15 19.46 17.24
C GLU A 113 -0.79 18.27 17.31
N ASP A 114 -0.45 17.13 16.68
CA ASP A 114 -1.25 15.89 16.72
C ASP A 114 -1.32 15.33 18.14
N ARG A 115 -0.19 15.32 18.86
CA ARG A 115 -0.17 14.87 20.27
C ARG A 115 -1.07 15.74 21.13
N TYR A 116 -1.02 17.06 20.98
CA TYR A 116 -1.92 17.94 21.71
C TYR A 116 -3.38 17.85 21.25
N SER A 117 -3.64 17.57 19.98
CA SER A 117 -4.98 17.34 19.48
C SER A 117 -5.62 16.10 20.12
N VAL A 118 -4.90 14.98 20.19
CA VAL A 118 -5.42 13.77 20.86
C VAL A 118 -5.55 13.97 22.38
N ILE A 119 -4.63 14.70 23.01
CA ILE A 119 -4.73 15.08 24.42
C ILE A 119 -5.95 15.97 24.66
N HIS A 120 -6.22 16.92 23.78
CA HIS A 120 -7.41 17.77 23.81
C HIS A 120 -8.68 16.92 23.81
N TYR A 121 -8.79 16.00 22.85
CA TYR A 121 -9.93 15.08 22.78
C TYR A 121 -10.09 14.24 24.06
N ILE A 122 -9.02 13.62 24.57
CA ILE A 122 -9.04 12.82 25.80
C ILE A 122 -9.49 13.65 26.98
N ARG A 123 -8.96 14.84 27.12
CA ARG A 123 -9.27 15.73 28.26
C ARG A 123 -10.72 16.22 28.24
N GLU A 124 -11.19 16.65 27.08
CA GLU A 124 -12.56 17.18 26.96
C GLU A 124 -13.62 16.06 26.99
N THR A 125 -13.32 14.89 26.41
CA THR A 125 -14.31 13.80 26.29
C THR A 125 -14.38 12.93 27.53
N PHE A 126 -13.25 12.59 28.15
CA PHE A 126 -13.20 11.62 29.23
C PHE A 126 -12.83 12.23 30.59
N MET A 127 -11.91 13.20 30.59
CA MET A 127 -11.42 13.71 31.88
C MET A 127 -12.31 14.81 32.43
N ARG A 128 -12.70 15.79 31.64
CA ARG A 128 -13.55 16.92 32.09
C ARG A 128 -14.89 16.46 32.67
N PRO A 129 -15.66 15.58 31.98
CA PRO A 129 -16.98 15.18 32.49
C PRO A 129 -16.93 14.17 33.65
N MET A 130 -15.81 13.44 33.82
CA MET A 130 -15.75 12.29 34.70
C MET A 130 -14.84 12.46 35.92
N ARG A 131 -14.03 13.54 35.96
CA ARG A 131 -13.07 13.77 37.05
C ARG A 131 -13.38 15.01 37.88
N ASP A 132 -13.59 14.83 39.16
CA ASP A 132 -13.79 15.94 40.10
C ASP A 132 -12.54 16.84 40.23
N ASN A 133 -11.35 16.30 39.96
CA ASN A 133 -10.08 17.00 40.08
C ASN A 133 -9.52 17.48 38.73
N PHE A 134 -10.39 17.67 37.72
CA PHE A 134 -9.97 18.20 36.42
C PHE A 134 -9.33 19.58 36.56
N LYS A 135 -8.17 19.75 35.95
CA LYS A 135 -7.44 21.01 35.96
C LYS A 135 -7.65 21.76 34.65
N GLU A 136 -8.16 22.95 34.75
CA GLU A 136 -8.24 23.88 33.60
C GLU A 136 -6.84 24.35 33.21
N ILE A 137 -6.70 24.71 31.94
CA ILE A 137 -5.50 25.35 31.40
C ILE A 137 -5.68 26.84 31.61
N ASP A 138 -5.00 27.41 32.59
CA ASP A 138 -5.01 28.84 32.85
C ASP A 138 -3.70 29.50 32.36
N ASN A 139 -3.67 30.84 32.41
CA ASN A 139 -2.48 31.58 31.98
C ASN A 139 -1.24 31.22 32.82
N GLY A 140 -1.41 30.97 34.12
CA GLY A 140 -0.31 30.56 34.98
C GLY A 140 0.28 29.20 34.59
N TYR A 141 -0.55 28.27 34.15
CA TYR A 141 -0.08 27.00 33.60
C TYR A 141 0.72 27.22 32.32
N LEU A 142 0.20 28.01 31.37
CA LEU A 142 0.83 28.28 30.08
C LEU A 142 2.18 28.99 30.24
N GLU A 143 2.28 29.98 31.15
CA GLU A 143 3.52 30.72 31.41
C GLU A 143 4.63 29.85 32.02
N ASN A 144 4.28 28.76 32.70
CA ASN A 144 5.23 27.85 33.32
C ASN A 144 5.63 26.68 32.44
N LEU A 145 5.11 26.58 31.20
CA LEU A 145 5.51 25.53 30.29
C LEU A 145 6.95 25.71 29.79
N PRO A 146 7.76 24.66 29.79
CA PRO A 146 9.13 24.79 29.33
C PRO A 146 9.15 24.99 27.81
N THR A 147 10.02 25.87 27.35
CA THR A 147 10.42 25.93 25.94
C THR A 147 11.51 24.89 25.74
N VAL A 148 11.11 23.68 25.40
CA VAL A 148 12.04 22.56 25.21
C VAL A 148 12.51 22.52 23.77
N ASN A 149 13.82 22.56 23.57
CA ASN A 149 14.44 22.16 22.31
C ASN A 149 14.28 20.63 22.19
N ILE A 150 13.19 20.17 21.61
CA ILE A 150 13.12 18.78 21.16
C ILE A 150 13.94 18.75 19.89
N PHE A 151 15.06 18.02 19.95
CA PHE A 151 15.70 17.56 18.72
C PHE A 151 14.74 16.56 18.08
N VAL A 152 13.79 17.06 17.30
CA VAL A 152 13.20 16.26 16.24
C VAL A 152 14.37 16.12 15.27
N SER A 153 14.97 14.94 15.19
CA SER A 153 15.60 14.59 13.96
C SER A 153 14.52 14.86 12.91
N GLU A 154 14.68 15.85 12.03
CA GLU A 154 14.14 15.72 10.72
C GLU A 154 14.75 14.38 10.29
N ASP A 155 14.02 13.28 10.47
CA ASP A 155 14.28 12.08 9.70
C ASP A 155 14.29 12.63 8.29
N GLU A 156 15.48 12.78 7.71
CA GLU A 156 15.62 13.08 6.30
C GLU A 156 14.59 12.20 5.65
N LYS A 157 13.67 12.78 4.86
CA LYS A 157 12.67 11.99 4.14
C LYS A 157 13.48 10.94 3.41
N MET A 158 13.56 9.75 3.99
CA MET A 158 14.28 8.67 3.36
C MET A 158 13.43 8.27 2.18
N GLU A 159 13.80 8.76 1.01
CA GLU A 159 13.18 8.34 -0.24
C GLU A 159 13.45 6.84 -0.40
N ARG A 160 12.48 6.05 0.04
CA ARG A 160 12.52 4.62 -0.16
C ARG A 160 12.25 4.31 -1.62
N ASP A 161 13.10 3.47 -2.20
CA ASP A 161 12.86 2.95 -3.54
C ASP A 161 11.84 1.81 -3.51
N PHE A 162 10.62 2.04 -4.01
CA PHE A 162 9.58 1.03 -4.23
C PHE A 162 9.57 0.50 -5.67
N GLY A 163 10.51 0.93 -6.51
CA GLY A 163 10.47 0.69 -7.93
C GLY A 163 9.51 1.62 -8.67
N PRO A 164 9.15 1.30 -9.92
CA PRO A 164 8.27 2.12 -10.76
C PRO A 164 6.80 2.06 -10.34
N ALA A 165 6.40 1.06 -9.55
CA ALA A 165 5.03 0.87 -9.09
C ALA A 165 4.97 0.37 -7.65
N LEU A 166 3.91 0.74 -6.92
CA LEU A 166 3.63 0.26 -5.57
C LEU A 166 2.16 -0.17 -5.48
N ALA A 167 1.96 -1.43 -5.10
CA ALA A 167 0.65 -1.94 -4.73
C ALA A 167 0.34 -1.58 -3.27
N SER A 168 -0.82 -0.99 -3.02
CA SER A 168 -1.25 -0.53 -1.70
C SER A 168 -2.77 -0.29 -1.69
N GLN A 169 -3.30 0.25 -0.61
CA GLN A 169 -4.56 1.00 -0.63
C GLN A 169 -4.30 2.47 -0.99
N LEU A 170 -5.34 3.19 -1.38
CA LEU A 170 -5.31 4.65 -1.55
C LEU A 170 -6.43 5.27 -0.72
N GLY A 171 -6.06 5.99 0.33
CA GLY A 171 -7.01 6.41 1.33
C GLY A 171 -7.70 5.22 2.01
N ARG A 172 -8.93 5.44 2.48
CA ARG A 172 -9.80 4.36 3.01
C ARG A 172 -10.88 3.93 2.02
N GLU A 173 -10.95 4.61 0.88
CA GLU A 173 -11.98 4.41 -0.14
C GLU A 173 -11.61 3.26 -1.08
N THR A 174 -10.32 3.11 -1.43
CA THR A 174 -9.87 2.12 -2.40
C THR A 174 -8.89 1.15 -1.76
N SER A 175 -9.28 -0.09 -1.62
CA SER A 175 -8.57 -1.08 -0.82
C SER A 175 -7.46 -1.84 -1.55
N SER A 176 -7.45 -1.83 -2.88
CA SER A 176 -6.43 -2.49 -3.70
C SER A 176 -6.08 -1.62 -4.89
N VAL A 177 -4.90 -1.03 -4.90
CA VAL A 177 -4.46 -0.03 -5.89
C VAL A 177 -3.05 -0.35 -6.32
N LEU A 178 -2.77 -0.14 -7.61
CA LEU A 178 -1.40 -0.03 -8.12
C LEU A 178 -1.13 1.42 -8.50
N SER A 179 -0.22 2.07 -7.77
CA SER A 179 0.25 3.43 -8.07
C SER A 179 1.53 3.36 -8.90
N ILE A 180 1.53 4.01 -10.05
CA ILE A 180 2.59 3.96 -11.07
C ILE A 180 3.21 5.34 -11.22
N LYS A 181 4.54 5.40 -11.16
CA LYS A 181 5.32 6.59 -11.51
C LYS A 181 5.37 6.71 -13.03
N ILE A 182 4.59 7.63 -13.60
CA ILE A 182 4.55 7.86 -15.06
C ILE A 182 5.80 8.62 -15.51
N ASP A 183 6.20 9.61 -14.74
CA ASP A 183 7.45 10.34 -14.86
C ASP A 183 7.94 10.78 -13.47
N SER A 184 8.93 11.68 -13.42
CA SER A 184 9.50 12.15 -12.14
C SER A 184 8.51 12.91 -11.25
N GLU A 185 7.39 13.37 -11.77
CA GLU A 185 6.43 14.21 -11.04
C GLU A 185 4.99 13.68 -11.08
N THR A 186 4.66 12.82 -12.07
CA THR A 186 3.28 12.39 -12.33
C THR A 186 3.07 10.96 -11.84
N THR A 187 2.06 10.77 -11.01
CA THR A 187 1.63 9.46 -10.51
C THR A 187 0.21 9.17 -10.97
N LEU A 188 0.01 7.95 -11.46
CA LEU A 188 -1.29 7.41 -11.87
C LEU A 188 -1.58 6.14 -11.07
N SER A 189 -2.77 6.05 -10.48
CA SER A 189 -3.20 4.91 -9.68
C SER A 189 -4.43 4.25 -10.26
N TYR A 190 -4.42 2.92 -10.30
CA TYR A 190 -5.51 2.08 -10.76
C TYR A 190 -6.11 1.29 -9.60
N ASP A 191 -7.43 1.26 -9.51
CA ASP A 191 -8.14 0.31 -8.66
C ASP A 191 -8.09 -1.08 -9.31
N LEU A 192 -7.41 -2.02 -8.68
CA LEU A 192 -7.21 -3.37 -9.22
C LEU A 192 -8.45 -4.26 -9.11
N HIS A 193 -9.54 -3.76 -8.52
CA HIS A 193 -10.81 -4.46 -8.47
C HIS A 193 -11.72 -4.17 -9.67
N SER A 194 -11.51 -3.03 -10.35
CA SER A 194 -12.32 -2.61 -11.50
C SER A 194 -11.52 -2.15 -12.71
N MET A 195 -10.20 -1.98 -12.56
CA MET A 195 -9.30 -1.32 -13.52
C MET A 195 -9.70 0.13 -13.81
N ASP A 196 -10.50 0.74 -12.95
CA ASP A 196 -10.76 2.17 -13.00
C ASP A 196 -9.56 2.94 -12.44
N GLN A 197 -9.38 4.16 -12.89
CA GLN A 197 -8.41 5.06 -12.29
C GLN A 197 -8.85 5.44 -10.87
N ALA A 198 -8.03 5.11 -9.88
CA ALA A 198 -8.24 5.50 -8.48
C ALA A 198 -7.76 6.93 -8.20
N GLY A 199 -6.82 7.45 -9.00
CA GLY A 199 -6.33 8.82 -8.87
C GLY A 199 -5.22 9.14 -9.85
N ILE A 200 -5.02 10.45 -10.04
CA ILE A 200 -3.89 11.00 -10.77
C ILE A 200 -3.49 12.34 -10.17
N TRP A 201 -2.20 12.54 -9.97
CA TRP A 201 -1.67 13.79 -9.39
C TRP A 201 -0.26 14.09 -9.87
N LYS A 202 0.16 15.32 -9.64
CA LYS A 202 1.48 15.82 -10.01
C LYS A 202 2.17 16.49 -8.82
N GLY A 203 3.46 16.25 -8.65
CA GLY A 203 4.31 16.87 -7.64
C GLY A 203 4.86 15.88 -6.59
N GLY A 204 4.63 14.58 -6.76
CA GLY A 204 5.17 13.55 -5.88
C GLY A 204 4.55 12.18 -6.14
N PHE A 205 4.89 11.20 -5.30
CA PHE A 205 4.39 9.83 -5.41
C PHE A 205 3.24 9.59 -4.41
N LEU A 206 3.55 8.99 -3.28
CA LEU A 206 2.61 8.71 -2.21
C LEU A 206 3.17 9.24 -0.89
N ASN A 207 2.34 9.89 -0.10
CA ASN A 207 2.65 10.17 1.29
C ASN A 207 2.44 8.91 2.12
N LEU A 208 3.53 8.30 2.54
CA LEU A 208 3.58 7.08 3.34
C LEU A 208 4.09 7.33 4.77
N GLU A 209 4.40 8.58 5.14
CA GLU A 209 5.10 8.94 6.39
C GLU A 209 4.46 8.35 7.65
N ASN A 210 3.13 8.27 7.70
CA ASN A 210 2.39 7.75 8.82
C ASN A 210 1.88 6.33 8.62
N THR A 211 2.35 5.64 7.58
CA THR A 211 1.96 4.26 7.29
C THR A 211 2.96 3.27 7.87
N GLN A 212 2.55 2.02 7.98
CA GLN A 212 3.45 0.93 8.38
C GLN A 212 4.55 0.63 7.36
N HIS A 213 4.50 1.18 6.16
CA HIS A 213 5.57 1.06 5.16
C HIS A 213 6.84 1.80 5.58
N TYR A 214 6.73 2.85 6.37
CA TYR A 214 7.86 3.67 6.81
C TYR A 214 8.16 3.58 8.30
N ARG A 215 7.15 3.26 9.15
CA ARG A 215 7.32 3.33 10.60
C ARG A 215 6.81 2.07 11.28
N GLU A 216 7.41 1.72 12.40
CA GLU A 216 7.02 0.56 13.20
C GLU A 216 5.55 0.60 13.65
N ARG A 217 4.96 1.78 13.81
CA ARG A 217 3.63 1.97 14.39
C ARG A 217 2.86 3.09 13.68
N GLY A 218 2.75 3.00 12.37
CA GLY A 218 1.89 3.90 11.63
C GLY A 218 0.46 3.36 11.53
N GLY A 219 -0.54 4.17 11.85
CA GLY A 219 -1.96 3.86 11.60
C GLY A 219 -2.55 4.65 10.43
N GLY A 220 -1.70 5.42 9.75
CA GLY A 220 -2.07 6.17 8.56
C GLY A 220 -2.28 5.27 7.35
N VAL A 221 -2.85 5.85 6.32
CA VAL A 221 -3.09 5.21 5.03
C VAL A 221 -2.31 5.95 3.95
N PRO A 222 -1.87 5.26 2.88
CA PRO A 222 -1.26 5.92 1.74
C PRO A 222 -2.18 6.97 1.14
N LEU A 223 -1.66 8.17 0.92
CA LEU A 223 -2.37 9.29 0.32
C LEU A 223 -1.57 9.84 -0.86
N PRO A 224 -2.20 10.49 -1.86
CA PRO A 224 -1.48 11.18 -2.90
C PRO A 224 -0.54 12.26 -2.34
N GLU A 225 0.70 12.31 -2.86
CA GLU A 225 1.60 13.41 -2.59
C GLU A 225 1.64 14.33 -3.82
N GLY A 226 0.95 15.47 -3.73
CA GLY A 226 0.89 16.42 -4.83
C GLY A 226 -0.50 16.95 -5.11
N LYS A 227 -0.67 17.57 -6.29
CA LYS A 227 -1.94 18.18 -6.71
C LYS A 227 -2.68 17.26 -7.68
N PRO A 228 -3.97 16.96 -7.45
CA PRO A 228 -4.78 16.22 -8.40
C PRO A 228 -4.80 16.92 -9.77
N LEU A 229 -4.80 16.13 -10.83
CA LEU A 229 -5.04 16.61 -12.19
C LEU A 229 -6.54 16.51 -12.46
N GLU A 230 -7.23 17.60 -12.15
CA GLU A 230 -8.68 17.71 -12.34
C GLU A 230 -9.05 17.52 -13.81
N GLY A 231 -10.22 16.91 -14.07
CA GLY A 231 -10.67 16.57 -15.42
C GLY A 231 -10.07 15.28 -16.01
N LEU A 232 -8.90 14.84 -15.54
CA LEU A 232 -8.30 13.54 -15.87
C LEU A 232 -8.57 12.47 -14.82
N SER A 233 -9.47 12.70 -13.87
CA SER A 233 -9.79 11.79 -12.78
C SER A 233 -10.55 10.53 -13.21
N VAL A 234 -11.08 10.52 -14.43
CA VAL A 234 -11.86 9.41 -14.97
C VAL A 234 -11.07 8.67 -16.04
N TRP A 235 -10.90 7.37 -15.83
CA TRP A 235 -10.51 6.34 -16.77
C TRP A 235 -11.25 5.10 -16.30
N LYS A 236 -12.36 4.77 -16.98
CA LYS A 236 -13.29 3.77 -16.47
C LYS A 236 -13.84 2.93 -17.62
N TRP A 237 -13.68 1.63 -17.49
CA TRP A 237 -14.25 0.68 -18.42
C TRP A 237 -15.75 0.43 -18.14
N GLY A 238 -16.53 0.29 -19.20
CA GLY A 238 -17.90 -0.19 -19.08
C GLY A 238 -17.96 -1.72 -19.18
N HIS A 239 -19.09 -2.24 -18.73
CA HIS A 239 -19.47 -3.64 -18.83
C HIS A 239 -20.82 -3.74 -19.53
N ASP A 240 -20.99 -4.67 -20.46
CA ASP A 240 -22.20 -4.80 -21.29
C ASP A 240 -22.68 -3.47 -21.91
N GLU A 241 -21.72 -2.69 -22.45
CA GLU A 241 -21.96 -1.38 -23.07
C GLU A 241 -22.52 -0.30 -22.12
N THR A 242 -22.40 -0.45 -20.80
CA THR A 242 -22.78 0.57 -19.81
C THR A 242 -21.62 0.87 -18.86
N LEU A 243 -21.53 2.13 -18.42
CA LEU A 243 -20.65 2.54 -17.33
C LEU A 243 -21.28 2.27 -15.96
N ASP A 244 -22.59 2.03 -15.92
CA ASP A 244 -23.33 1.64 -14.73
C ASP A 244 -23.32 0.12 -14.58
N TYR A 245 -22.58 -0.36 -13.63
CA TYR A 245 -22.60 -1.76 -13.22
C TYR A 245 -22.86 -1.89 -11.72
N PRO A 246 -23.50 -2.98 -11.29
CA PRO A 246 -23.87 -3.14 -9.89
C PRO A 246 -22.64 -3.27 -9.02
N ARG A 247 -22.30 -2.21 -8.30
CA ARG A 247 -21.18 -2.14 -7.34
C ARG A 247 -21.51 -2.73 -5.96
N GLU A 248 -22.77 -3.07 -5.74
CA GLU A 248 -23.37 -3.26 -4.41
C GLU A 248 -22.75 -4.38 -3.57
N HIS A 249 -22.04 -5.32 -4.18
CA HIS A 249 -21.59 -6.51 -3.48
C HIS A 249 -20.07 -6.64 -3.33
N LEU A 250 -19.28 -5.94 -4.14
CA LEU A 250 -17.86 -6.22 -4.26
C LEU A 250 -16.96 -5.02 -3.94
N LEU A 251 -17.26 -3.86 -4.49
CA LEU A 251 -16.46 -2.67 -4.26
C LEU A 251 -16.83 -1.97 -2.94
N PRO A 252 -15.85 -1.43 -2.22
CA PRO A 252 -14.43 -1.35 -2.59
C PRO A 252 -13.58 -2.58 -2.20
N ARG A 253 -14.13 -3.67 -1.72
CA ARG A 253 -13.43 -4.73 -1.00
C ARG A 253 -12.92 -5.89 -1.83
N GLY A 254 -13.53 -6.16 -2.95
CA GLY A 254 -13.16 -7.28 -3.79
C GLY A 254 -13.26 -6.98 -5.27
N PRO A 255 -12.65 -7.81 -6.12
CA PRO A 255 -12.69 -7.64 -7.55
C PRO A 255 -14.11 -7.78 -8.09
N MET A 256 -14.34 -7.17 -9.23
CA MET A 256 -15.52 -7.44 -10.04
C MET A 256 -15.61 -8.93 -10.41
N PRO A 257 -16.81 -9.42 -10.79
CA PRO A 257 -16.92 -10.75 -11.37
C PRO A 257 -15.91 -10.94 -12.51
N SER A 258 -15.20 -12.06 -12.52
CA SER A 258 -14.08 -12.30 -13.44
C SER A 258 -14.48 -12.27 -14.92
N GLN A 259 -15.76 -12.55 -15.23
CA GLN A 259 -16.28 -12.40 -16.59
C GLN A 259 -16.44 -10.94 -17.03
N TRP A 260 -16.49 -9.98 -16.09
CA TRP A 260 -16.58 -8.55 -16.39
C TRP A 260 -15.19 -7.91 -16.42
N MET A 261 -14.38 -8.22 -15.42
CA MET A 261 -13.03 -7.71 -15.31
C MET A 261 -12.14 -8.72 -14.57
N HIS A 262 -10.98 -8.95 -15.10
CA HIS A 262 -9.96 -9.77 -14.45
C HIS A 262 -8.59 -9.11 -14.58
N TYR A 263 -7.97 -8.77 -13.45
CA TYR A 263 -6.59 -8.28 -13.42
C TYR A 263 -5.63 -9.46 -13.40
N ASN A 264 -4.83 -9.60 -14.49
CA ASN A 264 -3.85 -10.69 -14.65
C ASN A 264 -2.52 -10.39 -13.96
N GLY A 265 -2.18 -9.10 -13.79
CA GLY A 265 -0.90 -8.67 -13.25
C GLY A 265 -0.31 -7.47 -13.98
N HIS A 266 0.95 -7.18 -13.68
CA HIS A 266 1.68 -6.12 -14.39
C HIS A 266 3.12 -6.54 -14.67
N TYR A 267 3.63 -6.04 -15.79
CA TYR A 267 5.02 -6.23 -16.20
C TYR A 267 5.84 -5.00 -15.86
N LEU A 268 7.07 -5.24 -15.44
CA LEU A 268 8.09 -4.21 -15.28
C LEU A 268 9.12 -4.34 -16.41
N HIS A 269 9.43 -3.24 -17.06
CA HIS A 269 10.47 -3.18 -18.08
C HIS A 269 11.19 -1.83 -17.97
N ASN A 270 12.33 -1.82 -17.33
CA ASN A 270 12.98 -0.60 -16.89
C ASN A 270 11.99 0.22 -16.03
N ASN A 271 11.78 1.50 -16.37
CA ASN A 271 10.80 2.35 -15.68
C ASN A 271 9.40 2.31 -16.30
N LYS A 272 9.09 1.34 -17.16
CA LYS A 272 7.76 1.16 -17.75
C LYS A 272 7.00 0.07 -17.02
N VAL A 273 5.72 0.31 -16.86
CA VAL A 273 4.77 -0.64 -16.27
C VAL A 273 3.70 -0.93 -17.30
N VAL A 274 3.55 -2.20 -17.66
CA VAL A 274 2.46 -2.65 -18.55
C VAL A 274 1.45 -3.42 -17.73
N LEU A 275 0.23 -2.93 -17.69
CA LEU A 275 -0.89 -3.60 -17.05
C LEU A 275 -1.44 -4.69 -17.96
N SER A 276 -1.76 -5.85 -17.41
CA SER A 276 -2.42 -6.97 -18.09
C SER A 276 -3.73 -7.26 -17.38
N TYR A 277 -4.82 -7.19 -18.11
CA TYR A 277 -6.16 -7.43 -17.57
C TYR A 277 -7.14 -7.80 -18.69
N ALA A 278 -8.34 -8.22 -18.34
CA ALA A 278 -9.43 -8.48 -19.29
C ALA A 278 -10.67 -7.65 -18.92
N ILE A 279 -11.38 -7.16 -19.93
CA ILE A 279 -12.70 -6.53 -19.81
C ILE A 279 -13.66 -7.26 -20.75
N ASP A 280 -14.81 -7.74 -20.24
CA ASP A 280 -15.78 -8.54 -20.99
C ASP A 280 -15.11 -9.64 -21.80
N GLU A 281 -14.17 -10.37 -21.15
CA GLU A 281 -13.35 -11.46 -21.74
C GLU A 281 -12.36 -11.02 -22.82
N ARG A 282 -12.22 -9.73 -23.12
CA ARG A 282 -11.18 -9.19 -24.01
C ARG A 282 -9.91 -8.91 -23.25
N GLU A 283 -8.83 -9.58 -23.59
CA GLU A 283 -7.50 -9.32 -23.04
C GLU A 283 -6.98 -7.95 -23.45
N ILE A 284 -6.43 -7.23 -22.47
CA ILE A 284 -5.89 -5.89 -22.68
C ILE A 284 -4.49 -5.83 -22.09
N LEU A 285 -3.55 -5.31 -22.89
CA LEU A 285 -2.28 -4.80 -22.39
C LEU A 285 -2.32 -3.28 -22.47
N GLU A 286 -2.13 -2.62 -21.34
CA GLU A 286 -2.13 -1.16 -21.24
C GLU A 286 -0.77 -0.65 -20.81
N LEU A 287 -0.21 0.28 -21.60
CA LEU A 287 0.99 1.05 -21.27
C LEU A 287 0.61 2.50 -21.04
N PRO A 288 0.44 2.93 -19.77
CA PRO A 288 0.32 4.34 -19.44
C PRO A 288 1.68 5.04 -19.51
N ASP A 289 1.72 6.25 -20.03
CA ASP A 289 2.96 7.03 -20.20
C ASP A 289 2.68 8.54 -20.23
N ALA A 290 3.73 9.34 -20.08
CA ALA A 290 3.69 10.76 -20.28
C ALA A 290 4.01 11.11 -21.73
N THR A 291 3.46 12.23 -22.22
CA THR A 291 3.74 12.70 -23.59
C THR A 291 5.06 13.48 -23.73
N GLY A 292 5.85 13.57 -22.66
CA GLY A 292 7.11 14.31 -22.61
C GLY A 292 6.91 15.81 -22.32
N SER A 293 7.16 16.68 -23.29
CA SER A 293 7.17 18.14 -23.05
C SER A 293 5.80 18.81 -22.87
N PHE A 294 4.72 18.11 -23.17
CA PHE A 294 3.35 18.60 -22.99
C PHE A 294 2.68 17.84 -21.84
N PRO A 295 1.92 18.49 -20.96
CA PRO A 295 1.34 17.85 -19.78
C PRO A 295 0.08 17.02 -20.10
N ALA A 296 0.15 16.16 -21.09
CA ALA A 296 -0.89 15.21 -21.43
C ALA A 296 -0.47 13.78 -21.07
N LEU A 297 -1.44 12.94 -20.84
CA LEU A 297 -1.25 11.50 -20.61
C LEU A 297 -1.52 10.73 -21.89
N GLN A 298 -0.80 9.66 -22.06
CA GLN A 298 -1.08 8.70 -23.12
C GLN A 298 -1.23 7.29 -22.55
N HIS A 299 -2.18 6.55 -23.10
CA HIS A 299 -2.42 5.15 -22.81
C HIS A 299 -2.37 4.38 -24.13
N THR A 300 -1.42 3.47 -24.24
CA THR A 300 -1.38 2.58 -25.39
C THR A 300 -2.03 1.27 -25.02
N LEU A 301 -3.09 0.93 -25.74
CA LEU A 301 -3.93 -0.24 -25.50
C LEU A 301 -3.74 -1.23 -26.63
N ARG A 302 -3.32 -2.44 -26.29
CA ARG A 302 -3.48 -3.61 -27.18
C ARG A 302 -4.67 -4.39 -26.68
N ILE A 303 -5.70 -4.46 -27.50
CA ILE A 303 -7.02 -5.02 -27.13
C ILE A 303 -7.26 -6.27 -27.96
N GLY A 304 -7.47 -7.41 -27.32
CA GLY A 304 -7.78 -8.68 -27.95
C GLY A 304 -9.12 -8.67 -28.71
N PRO A 305 -9.43 -9.71 -29.49
CA PRO A 305 -10.70 -9.86 -30.19
C PRO A 305 -11.86 -9.99 -29.18
N GLY A 306 -13.06 -9.59 -29.58
CA GLY A 306 -14.26 -9.73 -28.73
C GLY A 306 -15.35 -8.70 -29.04
N LYS A 307 -16.28 -8.52 -28.10
CA LYS A 307 -17.44 -7.62 -28.20
C LYS A 307 -17.02 -6.15 -28.22
N LYS A 308 -17.97 -5.26 -28.48
CA LYS A 308 -17.82 -3.81 -28.28
C LYS A 308 -17.47 -3.50 -26.82
N LEU A 309 -16.55 -2.55 -26.62
CA LEU A 309 -16.21 -1.98 -25.31
C LEU A 309 -16.49 -0.49 -25.29
N ILE A 310 -16.72 0.05 -24.11
CA ILE A 310 -16.80 1.49 -23.86
C ILE A 310 -15.79 1.89 -22.77
N LEU A 311 -15.19 3.04 -22.93
CA LEU A 311 -14.17 3.58 -22.04
C LEU A 311 -14.39 5.06 -21.80
N ALA A 312 -14.76 5.44 -20.59
CA ALA A 312 -14.75 6.83 -20.18
C ALA A 312 -13.31 7.31 -19.96
N VAL A 313 -12.90 8.38 -20.62
CA VAL A 313 -11.51 8.85 -20.64
C VAL A 313 -11.28 10.17 -19.93
N GLY A 314 -12.33 10.78 -19.42
CA GLY A 314 -12.29 12.03 -18.68
C GLY A 314 -13.68 12.51 -18.34
N SER A 315 -13.80 13.51 -17.46
CA SER A 315 -15.05 14.11 -17.07
C SER A 315 -14.92 15.61 -16.92
N VAL A 316 -15.96 16.34 -17.31
CA VAL A 316 -16.05 17.79 -17.08
C VAL A 316 -16.81 18.13 -15.79
N SER A 317 -17.47 17.16 -15.15
CA SER A 317 -18.14 17.34 -13.87
C SER A 317 -17.14 17.34 -12.71
N ASN A 318 -16.76 18.50 -12.26
CA ASN A 318 -15.81 18.66 -11.15
C ASN A 318 -16.46 18.91 -9.81
N SER A 319 -17.73 18.62 -9.61
CA SER A 319 -18.33 19.00 -8.35
C SER A 319 -18.83 17.81 -7.53
N ARG A 320 -17.98 17.32 -6.66
CA ARG A 320 -18.45 16.84 -5.33
C ARG A 320 -18.88 18.00 -4.41
N SER A 321 -19.02 19.22 -4.91
CA SER A 321 -19.60 20.35 -4.18
C SER A 321 -21.01 20.59 -4.67
N ASN A 322 -22.03 20.16 -3.89
CA ASN A 322 -23.38 20.70 -3.70
C ASN A 322 -23.97 21.67 -4.77
N PHE A 323 -23.84 21.38 -6.06
CA PHE A 323 -24.57 22.12 -7.09
C PHE A 323 -25.72 21.27 -7.62
N SER A 324 -26.93 21.65 -7.24
CA SER A 324 -28.18 21.13 -7.79
C SER A 324 -28.52 21.83 -9.11
N GLY A 325 -27.64 21.80 -10.09
CA GLY A 325 -27.87 22.35 -11.42
C GLY A 325 -27.37 21.37 -12.47
N LYS A 326 -28.22 20.92 -13.38
CA LYS A 326 -27.80 20.19 -14.58
C LYS A 326 -26.94 21.14 -15.42
N LEU A 327 -25.63 20.89 -15.45
CA LEU A 327 -24.72 21.49 -16.40
C LEU A 327 -25.02 20.90 -17.79
N LYS A 328 -25.31 21.74 -18.77
CA LYS A 328 -25.28 21.33 -20.17
C LYS A 328 -23.85 21.48 -20.66
N ALA A 329 -23.22 20.37 -21.00
CA ALA A 329 -21.97 20.41 -21.74
C ALA A 329 -22.26 20.91 -23.16
N ASP A 330 -21.81 22.11 -23.51
CA ASP A 330 -21.73 22.54 -24.90
C ASP A 330 -20.43 21.96 -25.49
N ALA A 331 -20.56 20.86 -26.21
CA ALA A 331 -19.43 20.25 -26.89
C ALA A 331 -18.96 21.15 -28.02
N ILE A 332 -17.76 21.69 -27.93
CA ILE A 332 -17.05 22.22 -29.09
C ILE A 332 -16.38 21.05 -29.78
N GLU A 333 -17.02 20.48 -30.78
CA GLU A 333 -16.45 19.45 -31.62
C GLU A 333 -15.43 20.07 -32.55
N LEU A 334 -14.16 20.09 -32.16
CA LEU A 334 -13.07 20.44 -33.05
C LEU A 334 -12.54 19.16 -33.70
N ARG A 335 -13.13 18.74 -34.81
CA ARG A 335 -12.62 17.63 -35.60
C ARG A 335 -11.29 18.07 -36.24
N ILE A 336 -10.19 17.52 -35.70
CA ILE A 336 -8.90 17.60 -36.34
C ILE A 336 -8.77 16.35 -37.21
N GLU A 337 -9.23 16.44 -38.45
CA GLU A 337 -9.02 15.39 -39.44
C GLU A 337 -7.64 15.52 -40.03
N ALA A 338 -6.75 14.57 -39.72
CA ALA A 338 -5.56 14.29 -40.48
C ALA A 338 -5.42 12.76 -40.60
N GLU A 339 -5.71 12.24 -41.80
CA GLU A 339 -5.46 10.85 -42.23
C GLU A 339 -5.58 9.76 -41.13
N GLY A 340 -6.81 9.53 -40.63
CA GLY A 340 -7.11 8.46 -39.68
C GLY A 340 -7.07 8.81 -38.18
N GLU A 341 -6.95 10.09 -37.83
CA GLU A 341 -6.97 10.58 -36.45
C GLU A 341 -8.36 11.12 -36.11
N LEU A 342 -8.87 10.74 -34.95
CA LEU A 342 -10.07 11.33 -34.37
C LEU A 342 -9.69 12.04 -33.08
N ALA A 343 -9.79 13.36 -33.03
CA ALA A 343 -9.66 14.16 -31.83
C ALA A 343 -11.01 14.79 -31.48
N VAL A 344 -11.40 14.65 -30.23
CA VAL A 344 -12.61 15.27 -29.70
C VAL A 344 -12.23 16.20 -28.57
N LEU A 345 -12.77 17.41 -28.63
CA LEU A 345 -12.59 18.44 -27.63
C LEU A 345 -13.94 18.71 -26.98
N GLY A 346 -14.00 18.55 -25.66
CA GLY A 346 -15.20 18.86 -24.89
C GLY A 346 -14.98 20.01 -23.93
N SER A 347 -15.97 20.87 -23.75
CA SER A 347 -15.94 21.91 -22.74
C SER A 347 -17.21 21.89 -21.90
N SER A 348 -17.11 22.17 -20.61
CA SER A 348 -18.24 22.61 -19.81
C SER A 348 -18.07 24.08 -19.47
N SER A 349 -19.09 24.89 -19.69
CA SER A 349 -19.17 26.23 -19.12
C SER A 349 -20.13 26.18 -17.93
N ALA A 350 -19.60 26.24 -16.75
CA ALA A 350 -20.37 26.51 -15.56
C ALA A 350 -20.42 28.02 -15.34
N ASP A 351 -21.40 28.70 -15.93
CA ASP A 351 -21.63 30.14 -15.75
C ASP A 351 -20.80 31.06 -16.67
N GLU A 352 -21.43 32.12 -17.17
CA GLU A 352 -20.81 33.13 -18.06
C GLU A 352 -19.58 33.87 -17.45
N ASN A 353 -19.24 33.61 -16.18
CA ASN A 353 -18.16 34.25 -15.46
C ASN A 353 -17.13 33.29 -14.83
N THR A 354 -17.26 32.00 -14.98
CA THR A 354 -16.27 31.02 -14.54
C THR A 354 -15.70 30.27 -15.72
N LEU A 355 -14.38 30.32 -15.87
CA LEU A 355 -13.63 29.54 -16.85
C LEU A 355 -13.92 28.06 -16.60
N GLY A 356 -14.57 27.39 -17.55
CA GLY A 356 -14.92 25.99 -17.46
C GLY A 356 -13.70 25.08 -17.53
N ASN A 357 -13.77 23.91 -16.93
CA ASN A 357 -12.76 22.87 -17.12
C ASN A 357 -12.96 22.21 -18.48
N PHE A 358 -11.86 22.02 -19.21
CA PHE A 358 -11.85 21.37 -20.51
C PHE A 358 -11.23 19.99 -20.40
N VAL A 359 -11.89 19.01 -21.00
CA VAL A 359 -11.34 17.67 -21.20
C VAL A 359 -11.26 17.38 -22.68
N SER A 360 -10.13 16.87 -23.10
CA SER A 360 -9.85 16.57 -24.50
C SER A 360 -9.19 15.22 -24.62
N ALA A 361 -9.53 14.48 -25.66
CA ALA A 361 -8.86 13.24 -25.99
C ALA A 361 -8.68 13.10 -27.49
N ALA A 362 -7.67 12.32 -27.87
CA ALA A 362 -7.41 11.91 -29.24
C ALA A 362 -7.01 10.45 -29.27
N ALA A 363 -7.37 9.74 -30.32
CA ALA A 363 -6.98 8.34 -30.52
C ALA A 363 -6.38 8.14 -31.90
N TRP A 364 -5.38 7.28 -31.99
CA TRP A 364 -4.78 6.86 -33.28
C TRP A 364 -4.29 5.41 -33.19
N GLY A 365 -3.83 4.87 -34.31
CA GLY A 365 -3.55 3.45 -34.50
C GLY A 365 -4.71 2.79 -35.25
N ASP A 366 -5.24 1.70 -34.71
CA ASP A 366 -6.37 0.95 -35.32
C ASP A 366 -7.70 1.62 -34.95
N THR A 367 -7.95 2.78 -35.54
CA THR A 367 -9.09 3.67 -35.21
C THR A 367 -10.38 3.38 -35.96
N ASP A 368 -10.41 2.41 -36.90
CA ASP A 368 -11.59 2.09 -37.67
C ASP A 368 -12.81 1.75 -36.79
N GLY A 369 -13.87 2.54 -36.95
CA GLY A 369 -15.13 2.37 -36.23
C GLY A 369 -15.12 2.85 -34.79
N LEU A 370 -14.05 3.51 -34.32
CA LEU A 370 -14.08 4.23 -33.04
C LEU A 370 -15.07 5.38 -33.11
N THR A 371 -15.84 5.57 -32.05
CA THR A 371 -16.75 6.70 -31.90
C THR A 371 -16.58 7.36 -30.54
N TRP A 372 -16.88 8.67 -30.49
CA TRP A 372 -16.83 9.46 -29.28
C TRP A 372 -18.23 9.95 -28.92
N SER A 373 -18.54 9.94 -27.64
CA SER A 373 -19.81 10.44 -27.13
C SER A 373 -19.63 11.05 -25.74
N TRP A 374 -20.66 11.77 -25.29
CA TRP A 374 -20.82 12.20 -23.92
C TRP A 374 -21.96 11.42 -23.31
N ASP A 375 -21.75 10.92 -22.09
CA ASP A 375 -22.85 10.30 -21.34
C ASP A 375 -23.66 11.33 -20.54
N GLU A 376 -24.67 10.84 -19.81
CA GLU A 376 -25.56 11.69 -18.99
C GLU A 376 -24.84 12.27 -17.75
N GLU A 377 -23.68 11.73 -17.37
CA GLU A 377 -22.85 12.15 -16.24
C GLU A 377 -21.67 13.04 -16.66
N ASP A 378 -21.69 13.56 -17.88
CA ASP A 378 -20.64 14.41 -18.47
C ASP A 378 -19.25 13.71 -18.57
N HIS A 379 -19.24 12.40 -18.81
CA HIS A 379 -18.04 11.69 -19.18
C HIS A 379 -17.82 11.73 -20.69
N LEU A 380 -16.55 11.92 -21.07
CA LEU A 380 -16.12 11.72 -22.47
C LEU A 380 -15.85 10.22 -22.67
N VAL A 381 -16.65 9.60 -23.51
CA VAL A 381 -16.66 8.15 -23.73
C VAL A 381 -16.10 7.81 -25.10
N LEU A 382 -15.13 6.91 -25.14
CA LEU A 382 -14.63 6.23 -26.34
C LEU A 382 -15.34 4.89 -26.50
N GLU A 383 -16.03 4.71 -27.62
CA GLU A 383 -16.61 3.42 -27.99
C GLU A 383 -15.64 2.67 -28.92
N ILE A 384 -15.32 1.45 -28.55
CA ILE A 384 -14.39 0.57 -29.27
C ILE A 384 -15.18 -0.58 -29.86
N PRO A 385 -15.35 -0.66 -31.18
CA PRO A 385 -16.19 -1.70 -31.77
C PRO A 385 -15.65 -3.10 -31.52
N GLY A 386 -16.54 -4.08 -31.53
CA GLY A 386 -16.17 -5.48 -31.51
C GLY A 386 -15.28 -5.82 -32.73
N SER A 387 -14.35 -6.73 -32.54
CA SER A 387 -13.41 -7.15 -33.58
C SER A 387 -13.09 -8.62 -33.46
N GLN A 388 -12.77 -9.27 -34.60
CA GLN A 388 -12.20 -10.62 -34.64
C GLN A 388 -10.66 -10.58 -34.59
N GLU A 389 -10.08 -9.42 -34.73
CA GLU A 389 -8.64 -9.20 -34.70
C GLU A 389 -8.26 -8.31 -33.52
N GLU A 390 -7.02 -8.40 -33.08
CA GLU A 390 -6.46 -7.47 -32.09
C GLU A 390 -6.43 -6.05 -32.65
N ARG A 391 -6.52 -5.08 -31.73
CA ARG A 391 -6.36 -3.66 -32.05
C ARG A 391 -5.23 -3.06 -31.22
N LEU A 392 -4.46 -2.18 -31.84
CA LEU A 392 -3.46 -1.35 -31.18
C LEU A 392 -3.89 0.11 -31.27
N ILE A 393 -4.37 0.65 -30.17
CA ILE A 393 -4.91 2.00 -30.07
C ILE A 393 -4.09 2.80 -29.06
N GLN A 394 -3.72 4.03 -29.38
CA GLN A 394 -3.17 4.96 -28.41
C GLN A 394 -4.17 6.07 -28.16
N VAL A 395 -4.51 6.31 -26.91
CA VAL A 395 -5.37 7.39 -26.44
C VAL A 395 -4.50 8.42 -25.75
N VAL A 396 -4.56 9.68 -26.18
CA VAL A 396 -3.96 10.80 -25.47
C VAL A 396 -5.07 11.66 -24.91
N ARG A 397 -4.94 12.05 -23.66
CA ARG A 397 -5.93 12.85 -22.95
C ARG A 397 -5.28 14.02 -22.21
N TYR A 398 -5.99 15.12 -22.19
CA TYR A 398 -5.56 16.36 -21.58
C TYR A 398 -6.74 17.09 -20.94
N ALA A 399 -6.49 17.71 -19.80
CA ALA A 399 -7.43 18.61 -19.14
C ALA A 399 -6.79 19.97 -18.93
N GLY A 400 -7.57 21.01 -19.08
CA GLY A 400 -7.13 22.39 -18.90
C GLY A 400 -8.27 23.28 -18.41
N THR A 401 -7.93 24.50 -18.02
CA THR A 401 -8.87 25.45 -17.43
C THR A 401 -9.26 26.58 -18.36
N ASP A 402 -8.70 26.65 -19.54
CA ASP A 402 -8.98 27.73 -20.51
C ASP A 402 -8.88 27.26 -21.98
N GLU A 403 -9.48 28.01 -22.88
CA GLU A 403 -9.50 27.76 -24.34
C GLU A 403 -8.10 27.77 -24.94
N ALA A 404 -7.18 28.58 -24.41
CA ALA A 404 -5.81 28.65 -24.92
C ALA A 404 -5.05 27.35 -24.69
N ASN A 405 -5.30 26.68 -23.57
CA ASN A 405 -4.76 25.36 -23.27
C ASN A 405 -5.31 24.30 -24.23
N LEU A 406 -6.57 24.40 -24.61
CA LEU A 406 -7.20 23.53 -25.60
C LEU A 406 -6.55 23.68 -26.99
N LEU A 407 -6.36 24.91 -27.44
CA LEU A 407 -5.65 25.20 -28.69
C LEU A 407 -4.19 24.73 -28.65
N SER A 408 -3.56 24.84 -27.49
CA SER A 408 -2.20 24.35 -27.28
C SER A 408 -2.14 22.81 -27.38
N PHE A 409 -3.11 22.09 -26.87
CA PHE A 409 -3.23 20.64 -27.03
C PHE A 409 -3.42 20.27 -28.51
N ALA A 410 -4.34 20.93 -29.21
CA ALA A 410 -4.56 20.71 -30.64
C ALA A 410 -3.29 20.95 -31.45
N ASN A 411 -2.53 22.01 -31.14
CA ASN A 411 -1.26 22.30 -31.79
C ASN A 411 -0.18 21.25 -31.44
N PHE A 412 -0.16 20.76 -30.20
CA PHE A 412 0.70 19.65 -29.77
C PHE A 412 0.43 18.41 -30.62
N LEU A 413 -0.82 18.00 -30.77
CA LEU A 413 -1.21 16.85 -31.58
C LEU A 413 -0.73 17.00 -33.04
N ARG A 414 -0.93 18.19 -33.65
CA ARG A 414 -0.45 18.50 -35.03
C ARG A 414 1.08 18.48 -35.13
N SER A 415 1.79 19.02 -34.11
CA SER A 415 3.25 19.14 -34.12
C SER A 415 3.95 17.78 -34.01
N LYS A 416 3.39 16.88 -33.27
CA LYS A 416 3.92 15.49 -33.08
C LYS A 416 3.70 14.63 -34.32
N LYS A 417 2.92 15.11 -35.30
CA LYS A 417 2.54 14.31 -36.49
C LYS A 417 2.01 12.95 -36.07
N LEU A 418 1.13 12.98 -35.05
CA LEU A 418 0.46 11.79 -34.56
C LEU A 418 -0.23 11.10 -35.74
N GLY A 419 -0.34 9.79 -35.71
CA GLY A 419 -0.84 9.00 -36.84
C GLY A 419 0.19 8.66 -37.92
N ARG A 420 1.39 9.27 -37.94
CA ARG A 420 2.47 8.91 -38.87
C ARG A 420 3.39 7.80 -38.35
N LYS A 421 3.32 7.48 -37.08
CA LYS A 421 3.99 6.32 -36.47
C LYS A 421 2.96 5.45 -35.79
N ALA A 422 3.09 4.15 -35.97
CA ALA A 422 2.30 3.20 -35.19
C ALA A 422 2.51 3.46 -33.68
N PRO A 423 1.46 3.29 -32.86
CA PRO A 423 1.61 3.30 -31.41
C PRO A 423 2.69 2.32 -30.94
N LEU A 424 3.35 2.65 -29.84
CA LEU A 424 4.36 1.77 -29.26
C LEU A 424 3.65 0.55 -28.63
N ASP A 425 3.86 -0.61 -29.22
CA ASP A 425 3.18 -1.84 -28.81
C ASP A 425 3.58 -2.25 -27.39
N PRO A 426 2.64 -2.35 -26.43
CA PRO A 426 2.93 -2.80 -25.06
C PRO A 426 3.64 -4.17 -25.00
N ARG A 427 3.47 -5.04 -25.99
CA ARG A 427 4.16 -6.33 -26.05
C ARG A 427 5.68 -6.22 -26.14
N THR A 428 6.22 -5.09 -26.50
CA THR A 428 7.68 -4.86 -26.47
C THR A 428 8.25 -4.76 -25.07
N PHE A 429 7.39 -4.65 -24.05
CA PHE A 429 7.77 -4.44 -22.65
C PHE A 429 7.36 -5.59 -21.71
N ILE A 430 7.01 -6.75 -22.27
CA ILE A 430 6.56 -7.89 -21.44
C ILE A 430 7.58 -9.05 -21.38
N THR A 431 8.81 -8.82 -21.80
CA THR A 431 9.86 -9.86 -21.91
C THR A 431 11.03 -9.66 -20.93
N GLY A 432 10.87 -8.77 -19.98
CA GLY A 432 11.95 -8.34 -19.08
C GLY A 432 12.75 -7.15 -19.64
N GLY A 433 13.23 -6.31 -18.76
CA GLY A 433 14.07 -5.15 -19.03
C GLY A 433 15.48 -5.31 -18.48
N ASP A 434 16.22 -4.20 -18.42
CA ASP A 434 17.48 -4.16 -17.69
C ASP A 434 17.22 -4.20 -16.18
N SER A 435 18.12 -4.77 -15.40
CA SER A 435 18.03 -4.86 -13.94
C SER A 435 17.82 -3.48 -13.31
N LEU A 436 16.75 -3.33 -12.53
CA LEU A 436 16.43 -2.12 -11.78
C LEU A 436 17.22 -2.03 -10.46
N TRP A 437 17.56 -3.17 -9.89
CA TRP A 437 18.19 -3.28 -8.57
C TRP A 437 19.48 -4.14 -8.66
N SER A 438 20.46 -3.65 -9.41
CA SER A 438 21.70 -4.38 -9.69
C SER A 438 22.60 -4.60 -8.47
N GLU A 439 22.44 -3.80 -7.41
CA GLU A 439 23.27 -3.84 -6.22
C GLU A 439 22.99 -5.10 -5.39
N ILE A 440 24.07 -5.79 -5.00
CA ILE A 440 24.03 -6.91 -4.07
C ILE A 440 24.41 -6.41 -2.68
N LEU A 441 23.51 -6.57 -1.71
CA LEU A 441 23.81 -6.25 -0.33
C LEU A 441 24.50 -7.44 0.35
N GLU A 442 25.38 -7.17 1.30
CA GLU A 442 26.13 -8.20 2.01
C GLU A 442 25.84 -8.15 3.51
N SER A 443 25.77 -9.32 4.12
CA SER A 443 25.70 -9.47 5.56
C SER A 443 26.39 -10.75 6.02
N SER A 444 26.40 -11.00 7.32
CA SER A 444 26.88 -12.24 7.90
C SER A 444 25.94 -12.72 9.00
N GLY A 445 25.98 -14.00 9.28
CA GLY A 445 25.25 -14.61 10.38
C GLY A 445 26.14 -15.26 11.42
N GLU A 446 25.53 -15.78 12.45
CA GLU A 446 26.18 -16.50 13.55
C GLU A 446 25.52 -17.85 13.72
N LEU A 447 26.36 -18.89 13.84
CA LEU A 447 25.91 -20.23 14.15
C LEU A 447 25.61 -20.34 15.65
N GLY A 448 24.53 -20.99 15.98
CA GLY A 448 24.18 -21.32 17.36
C GLY A 448 25.08 -22.41 17.94
N ASP A 449 24.95 -22.64 19.25
CA ASP A 449 25.72 -23.65 19.97
C ASP A 449 25.25 -25.08 19.56
N PRO A 450 26.11 -25.85 18.86
CA PRO A 450 25.74 -27.18 18.36
C PRO A 450 25.52 -28.23 19.46
N PHE A 451 25.86 -27.91 20.70
CA PHE A 451 25.72 -28.83 21.85
C PHE A 451 24.38 -28.66 22.58
N ARG A 452 23.52 -27.72 22.13
CA ARG A 452 22.18 -27.56 22.68
C ARG A 452 21.18 -28.48 22.00
N ALA A 453 20.13 -28.87 22.74
CA ALA A 453 19.03 -29.67 22.20
C ALA A 453 18.30 -28.97 21.06
N TYR A 454 18.21 -27.64 21.11
CA TYR A 454 17.72 -26.76 20.06
C TYR A 454 18.79 -25.71 19.80
N THR A 455 19.25 -25.67 18.56
CA THR A 455 20.26 -24.72 18.09
C THR A 455 19.58 -23.69 17.20
N MET A 456 19.87 -22.42 17.41
CA MET A 456 19.36 -21.33 16.63
C MET A 456 20.52 -20.61 15.95
N ASP A 457 20.53 -20.66 14.62
CA ASP A 457 21.42 -19.87 13.78
C ASP A 457 20.79 -18.51 13.51
N THR A 458 21.58 -17.45 13.56
CA THR A 458 21.12 -16.08 13.32
C THR A 458 21.62 -15.61 11.97
N ILE A 459 20.71 -15.12 11.12
CA ILE A 459 21.03 -14.47 9.85
C ILE A 459 20.96 -12.96 10.06
N GLY A 460 22.10 -12.29 9.88
CA GLY A 460 22.20 -10.83 9.96
C GLY A 460 21.52 -10.19 8.74
N LEU A 461 20.71 -9.15 8.99
CA LEU A 461 20.06 -8.38 7.94
C LEU A 461 21.01 -7.28 7.42
N PRO A 462 20.99 -6.94 6.12
CA PRO A 462 21.73 -5.81 5.59
C PRO A 462 20.98 -4.51 5.89
N GLU A 463 21.17 -3.97 7.08
CA GLU A 463 20.53 -2.75 7.54
C GLU A 463 21.06 -1.49 6.83
N ASN A 464 20.37 -0.35 6.99
CA ASN A 464 20.69 0.91 6.31
C ASN A 464 22.12 1.40 6.55
N ASP A 465 22.70 1.13 7.74
CA ASP A 465 24.07 1.52 8.09
C ASP A 465 25.15 0.78 7.26
N SER A 466 24.77 -0.30 6.60
CA SER A 466 25.67 -1.10 5.73
C SER A 466 25.65 -0.68 4.26
N GLY A 467 25.04 0.45 3.92
CA GLY A 467 25.05 0.99 2.56
C GLY A 467 23.92 0.44 1.67
N ASN A 468 22.73 0.23 2.22
CA ASN A 468 21.53 -0.14 1.46
C ASN A 468 21.08 1.04 0.57
N PRO A 469 21.29 1.00 -0.76
CA PRO A 469 21.01 2.12 -1.64
C PRO A 469 19.51 2.33 -1.89
N TYR A 470 18.68 1.35 -1.52
CA TYR A 470 17.25 1.38 -1.76
C TYR A 470 16.47 1.98 -0.59
N ASN A 471 17.14 2.30 0.51
CA ASN A 471 16.50 2.67 1.78
C ASN A 471 15.38 1.69 2.19
N ALA A 472 15.52 0.44 1.77
CA ALA A 472 14.56 -0.61 2.07
C ALA A 472 14.66 -1.00 3.54
N TRP A 473 13.52 -1.00 4.21
CA TRP A 473 13.45 -1.39 5.61
C TRP A 473 13.23 -2.90 5.73
N PHE A 474 14.15 -3.57 6.41
CA PHE A 474 14.11 -5.03 6.57
C PHE A 474 13.16 -5.48 7.70
N ARG A 475 11.92 -5.04 7.69
CA ARG A 475 10.88 -5.63 8.51
C ARG A 475 10.45 -6.95 7.88
N THR A 476 11.20 -8.03 8.18
CA THR A 476 10.96 -9.35 7.61
C THR A 476 9.60 -9.90 8.01
N SER A 477 8.91 -10.56 7.09
CA SER A 477 7.57 -11.08 7.29
C SER A 477 7.45 -12.58 7.03
N ALA A 478 8.17 -13.12 6.04
CA ALA A 478 8.19 -14.56 5.77
C ALA A 478 9.49 -14.97 5.09
N LEU A 479 9.80 -16.26 5.13
CA LEU A 479 10.92 -16.85 4.41
C LEU A 479 10.60 -18.26 3.89
N ALA A 480 11.26 -18.63 2.80
CA ALA A 480 11.24 -19.99 2.25
C ALA A 480 12.60 -20.30 1.59
N PHE A 481 12.77 -21.55 1.15
CA PHE A 481 14.02 -21.98 0.52
C PHE A 481 13.79 -22.52 -0.88
N PHE A 482 14.70 -22.20 -1.79
CA PHE A 482 14.82 -22.88 -3.07
C PHE A 482 15.44 -24.28 -2.87
N PRO A 483 15.20 -25.22 -3.77
CA PRO A 483 15.82 -26.56 -3.71
C PRO A 483 17.37 -26.53 -3.74
N ASP A 484 17.97 -25.46 -4.27
CA ASP A 484 19.42 -25.27 -4.32
C ASP A 484 20.03 -24.68 -3.05
N GLY A 485 19.20 -24.37 -2.04
CA GLY A 485 19.59 -23.84 -0.74
C GLY A 485 19.61 -22.31 -0.65
N ARG A 486 19.31 -21.58 -1.73
CA ARG A 486 19.06 -20.14 -1.63
C ARG A 486 17.80 -19.89 -0.80
N MET A 487 17.79 -18.80 -0.07
CA MET A 487 16.64 -18.39 0.73
C MET A 487 15.92 -17.22 0.05
N VAL A 488 14.60 -17.23 0.08
CA VAL A 488 13.77 -16.07 -0.25
C VAL A 488 13.21 -15.48 1.02
N VAL A 489 13.27 -14.16 1.14
CA VAL A 489 12.77 -13.39 2.30
C VAL A 489 11.86 -12.28 1.80
N THR A 490 10.69 -12.16 2.40
CA THR A 490 9.78 -11.03 2.16
C THR A 490 9.87 -10.02 3.30
N THR A 491 9.58 -8.76 2.98
CA THR A 491 9.43 -7.71 3.98
C THR A 491 8.01 -7.14 3.95
N HIS A 492 7.50 -6.74 5.10
CA HIS A 492 6.18 -6.10 5.20
C HIS A 492 6.06 -4.87 4.29
N GLY A 493 7.16 -4.18 4.06
CA GLY A 493 7.21 -3.00 3.20
C GLY A 493 7.12 -3.28 1.70
N GLY A 494 7.00 -4.53 1.25
CA GLY A 494 6.75 -4.86 -0.14
C GLY A 494 7.93 -5.42 -0.93
N ASP A 495 9.05 -5.72 -0.27
CA ASP A 495 10.22 -6.28 -0.95
C ASP A 495 10.28 -7.80 -0.87
N VAL A 496 10.89 -8.40 -1.89
CA VAL A 496 11.29 -9.81 -1.92
C VAL A 496 12.79 -9.87 -2.20
N TRP A 497 13.51 -10.56 -1.34
CA TRP A 497 14.96 -10.73 -1.44
C TRP A 497 15.31 -12.19 -1.65
N ILE A 498 16.24 -12.48 -2.57
CA ILE A 498 16.87 -13.79 -2.70
C ILE A 498 18.25 -13.71 -2.08
N VAL A 499 18.55 -14.65 -1.19
CA VAL A 499 19.76 -14.67 -0.37
C VAL A 499 20.60 -15.89 -0.72
N ASP A 500 21.77 -15.64 -1.24
CA ASP A 500 22.80 -16.64 -1.46
C ASP A 500 23.73 -16.74 -0.23
N GLY A 501 24.44 -17.86 -0.10
CA GLY A 501 25.44 -18.05 0.93
C GLY A 501 24.89 -18.56 2.26
N VAL A 502 23.62 -18.98 2.29
CA VAL A 502 23.02 -19.65 3.45
C VAL A 502 23.60 -21.07 3.55
N ASN A 503 24.71 -21.19 4.24
CA ASN A 503 25.48 -22.43 4.37
C ASN A 503 26.01 -22.61 5.80
N SER A 504 26.78 -23.66 6.04
CA SER A 504 27.25 -24.07 7.36
C SER A 504 28.12 -23.04 8.12
N ASN A 505 28.45 -21.90 7.54
CA ASN A 505 29.26 -20.88 8.23
C ASN A 505 28.61 -19.50 8.29
N LEU A 506 27.59 -19.23 7.47
CA LEU A 506 26.80 -17.98 7.39
C LEU A 506 27.64 -16.68 7.25
N LYS A 507 28.89 -16.75 6.74
CA LYS A 507 29.82 -15.60 6.78
C LYS A 507 29.68 -14.65 5.59
N ASN A 508 29.13 -15.12 4.48
CA ASN A 508 29.04 -14.37 3.24
C ASN A 508 27.62 -14.48 2.68
N LEU A 509 26.67 -13.79 3.30
CA LEU A 509 25.29 -13.72 2.84
C LEU A 509 25.18 -12.60 1.81
N ARG A 510 24.63 -12.93 0.62
CA ARG A 510 24.48 -12.01 -0.50
C ARG A 510 22.98 -11.86 -0.82
N TRP A 511 22.49 -10.65 -0.70
CA TRP A 511 21.07 -10.31 -0.84
C TRP A 511 20.84 -9.60 -2.17
N LYS A 512 20.14 -10.24 -3.09
CA LYS A 512 19.64 -9.65 -4.34
C LYS A 512 18.18 -9.29 -4.16
N ARG A 513 17.82 -8.03 -4.44
CA ARG A 513 16.42 -7.63 -4.46
C ARG A 513 15.76 -8.24 -5.68
N HIS A 514 14.79 -9.13 -5.46
CA HIS A 514 14.09 -9.86 -6.53
C HIS A 514 12.82 -9.13 -6.98
N ALA A 515 12.12 -8.49 -6.05
CA ALA A 515 10.92 -7.71 -6.32
C ALA A 515 10.75 -6.60 -5.29
N ALA A 516 10.02 -5.56 -5.65
CA ALA A 516 9.60 -4.48 -4.77
C ALA A 516 8.18 -4.03 -5.09
N GLY A 517 7.58 -3.25 -4.21
CA GLY A 517 6.28 -2.65 -4.45
C GLY A 517 5.08 -3.59 -4.29
N LEU A 518 5.24 -4.73 -3.61
CA LEU A 518 4.12 -5.61 -3.27
C LEU A 518 3.31 -5.05 -2.08
N TYR A 519 2.03 -5.43 -2.00
CA TYR A 519 1.13 -4.97 -0.95
C TYR A 519 1.23 -5.81 0.32
N GLU A 520 1.99 -5.34 1.32
CA GLU A 520 2.12 -5.94 2.65
C GLU A 520 2.29 -7.47 2.61
N PRO A 521 3.42 -8.01 2.08
CA PRO A 521 3.68 -9.44 2.05
C PRO A 521 3.80 -10.07 3.44
N PHE A 522 3.14 -11.23 3.68
CA PHE A 522 3.23 -11.96 4.94
C PHE A 522 3.37 -13.48 4.79
N GLY A 523 3.47 -13.98 3.58
CA GLY A 523 3.70 -15.40 3.32
C GLY A 523 4.51 -15.58 2.04
N VAL A 524 5.33 -16.61 1.98
CA VAL A 524 6.13 -16.92 0.78
C VAL A 524 6.38 -18.43 0.64
N LEU A 525 6.26 -18.92 -0.59
CA LEU A 525 6.68 -20.28 -0.97
C LEU A 525 7.47 -20.24 -2.27
N VAL A 526 8.31 -21.23 -2.45
CA VAL A 526 8.96 -21.53 -3.73
C VAL A 526 8.35 -22.81 -4.31
N ILE A 527 7.70 -22.70 -5.44
CA ILE A 527 7.04 -23.82 -6.12
C ILE A 527 7.57 -23.89 -7.56
N ASP A 528 8.17 -24.98 -7.93
CA ASP A 528 8.74 -25.22 -9.26
C ASP A 528 9.71 -24.10 -9.72
N GLY A 529 10.45 -23.52 -8.77
CA GLY A 529 11.42 -22.46 -9.00
C GLY A 529 10.83 -21.05 -9.04
N LEU A 530 9.51 -20.88 -8.96
CA LEU A 530 8.83 -19.60 -8.91
C LEU A 530 8.51 -19.19 -7.47
N VAL A 531 8.55 -17.90 -7.20
CA VAL A 531 8.24 -17.32 -5.89
C VAL A 531 6.77 -16.93 -5.84
N TYR A 532 6.04 -17.47 -4.86
CA TYR A 532 4.65 -17.15 -4.57
C TYR A 532 4.59 -16.35 -3.27
N VAL A 533 3.90 -15.23 -3.28
CA VAL A 533 3.85 -14.28 -2.16
C VAL A 533 2.41 -13.97 -1.79
N THR A 534 2.04 -14.22 -0.52
CA THR A 534 0.75 -13.77 0.01
C THR A 534 0.83 -12.27 0.29
N CYS A 535 0.11 -11.49 -0.48
CA CYS A 535 -0.09 -10.07 -0.28
C CYS A 535 -1.46 -9.80 0.37
N LYS A 536 -1.69 -8.55 0.80
CA LYS A 536 -2.95 -8.19 1.46
C LYS A 536 -4.18 -8.33 0.57
N ASP A 537 -4.01 -8.16 -0.73
CA ASP A 537 -5.09 -8.16 -1.72
C ASP A 537 -5.09 -9.36 -2.67
N ARG A 538 -4.03 -10.16 -2.67
CA ARG A 538 -3.90 -11.32 -3.57
C ARG A 538 -2.74 -12.24 -3.23
N LEU A 539 -2.74 -13.40 -3.84
CA LEU A 539 -1.56 -14.24 -3.98
C LEU A 539 -0.86 -13.84 -5.28
N THR A 540 0.36 -13.35 -5.18
CA THR A 540 1.20 -12.92 -6.32
C THR A 540 2.20 -14.02 -6.67
N ARG A 541 2.36 -14.32 -7.97
CA ARG A 541 3.43 -15.18 -8.48
C ARG A 541 4.42 -14.33 -9.27
N LEU A 542 5.70 -14.45 -8.95
CA LEU A 542 6.75 -13.65 -9.54
C LEU A 542 7.48 -14.44 -10.62
N HIS A 543 7.66 -13.81 -11.78
CA HIS A 543 8.36 -14.39 -12.93
C HIS A 543 9.56 -13.53 -13.31
N ASP A 544 10.71 -14.15 -13.43
CA ASP A 544 11.94 -13.62 -14.00
C ASP A 544 12.12 -14.24 -15.38
N PHE A 545 11.82 -13.50 -16.46
CA PHE A 545 11.84 -14.02 -17.82
C PHE A 545 13.21 -13.95 -18.50
N ASN A 546 14.03 -13.00 -18.07
CA ASN A 546 15.36 -12.78 -18.66
C ASN A 546 16.48 -13.44 -17.84
N GLY A 547 16.21 -13.92 -16.62
CA GLY A 547 17.14 -14.65 -15.78
C GLY A 547 18.16 -13.77 -15.07
N ASP A 548 17.88 -12.47 -14.87
CA ASP A 548 18.77 -11.53 -14.19
C ASP A 548 18.62 -11.51 -12.66
N GLY A 549 17.66 -12.28 -12.14
CA GLY A 549 17.34 -12.40 -10.72
C GLY A 549 16.31 -11.40 -10.23
N GLU A 550 15.69 -10.60 -11.10
CA GLU A 550 14.59 -9.70 -10.79
C GLU A 550 13.28 -10.17 -11.45
N ALA A 551 12.17 -9.89 -10.79
CA ALA A 551 10.87 -10.27 -11.32
C ALA A 551 10.42 -9.26 -12.39
N ASP A 552 10.14 -9.75 -13.59
CA ASP A 552 9.63 -8.98 -14.72
C ASP A 552 8.09 -8.94 -14.76
N PHE A 553 7.43 -9.97 -14.21
CA PHE A 553 5.98 -10.07 -14.20
C PHE A 553 5.47 -10.44 -12.80
N TYR A 554 4.62 -9.61 -12.28
CA TYR A 554 3.92 -9.74 -11.01
C TYR A 554 2.51 -10.26 -11.32
N GLU A 555 2.39 -11.58 -11.43
CA GLU A 555 1.13 -12.22 -11.80
C GLU A 555 0.15 -12.20 -10.63
N SER A 556 -1.08 -11.77 -10.88
CA SER A 556 -2.20 -11.93 -9.96
C SER A 556 -2.68 -13.38 -10.01
N PHE A 557 -2.00 -14.28 -9.28
CA PHE A 557 -2.31 -15.71 -9.32
C PHE A 557 -3.69 -16.03 -8.76
N SER A 558 -4.09 -15.34 -7.70
CA SER A 558 -5.44 -15.44 -7.14
C SER A 558 -5.75 -14.17 -6.36
N ALA A 559 -6.76 -13.41 -6.78
CA ALA A 559 -7.21 -12.21 -6.08
C ALA A 559 -7.95 -12.57 -4.79
N ASP A 560 -7.81 -11.74 -3.75
CA ASP A 560 -8.64 -11.86 -2.56
C ASP A 560 -10.01 -11.20 -2.80
N ASN A 561 -11.08 -11.85 -2.35
CA ASN A 561 -12.45 -11.38 -2.55
C ASN A 561 -12.88 -10.34 -1.51
N ASP A 562 -12.07 -10.08 -0.48
CA ASP A 562 -12.48 -9.27 0.65
C ASP A 562 -11.28 -8.57 1.30
N VAL A 563 -10.87 -7.45 0.71
CA VAL A 563 -9.69 -6.66 1.12
C VAL A 563 -10.13 -5.51 2.02
N SER A 564 -9.51 -5.39 3.19
CA SER A 564 -9.78 -4.32 4.15
C SER A 564 -8.72 -3.23 4.10
N THR A 565 -9.12 -1.99 4.34
CA THR A 565 -8.22 -0.84 4.47
C THR A 565 -7.68 -0.64 5.90
N TRP A 566 -8.05 -1.51 6.82
CA TRP A 566 -7.55 -1.45 8.20
C TRP A 566 -6.14 -2.01 8.32
N PHE A 567 -5.34 -1.39 9.17
CA PHE A 567 -3.93 -1.77 9.30
C PHE A 567 -3.70 -3.13 9.97
N HIS A 568 -4.64 -3.64 10.78
CA HIS A 568 -4.59 -4.98 11.36
C HIS A 568 -5.19 -6.08 10.46
N ALA A 569 -5.65 -5.71 9.28
CA ALA A 569 -6.23 -6.65 8.34
C ALA A 569 -5.14 -7.29 7.48
N PHE A 570 -4.43 -8.24 8.05
CA PHE A 570 -3.36 -8.97 7.39
C PHE A 570 -3.85 -10.28 6.77
N ASN A 571 -3.19 -10.70 5.68
CA ASN A 571 -3.22 -12.05 5.17
C ASN A 571 -1.88 -12.72 5.52
N PHE A 572 -1.93 -13.69 6.43
CA PHE A 572 -0.74 -14.31 7.00
C PHE A 572 -0.36 -15.60 6.32
N ASP A 573 0.94 -15.87 6.27
CA ASP A 573 1.54 -17.13 5.88
C ASP A 573 1.19 -17.59 4.45
N LEU A 574 1.77 -18.68 4.03
CA LEU A 574 1.42 -19.43 2.83
C LEU A 574 1.86 -20.87 3.00
N GLN A 575 0.92 -21.80 2.90
CA GLN A 575 1.18 -23.24 3.03
C GLN A 575 0.64 -23.99 1.81
N ARG A 576 1.20 -25.16 1.52
CA ARG A 576 0.79 -26.02 0.43
C ARG A 576 0.52 -27.43 0.91
N ASP A 577 -0.64 -27.99 0.55
CA ASP A 577 -0.96 -29.38 0.84
C ASP A 577 -0.32 -30.37 -0.19
N PRO A 578 -0.34 -31.68 0.06
CA PRO A 578 0.18 -32.68 -0.86
C PRO A 578 -0.53 -32.70 -2.23
N ASP A 579 -1.77 -32.24 -2.32
CA ASP A 579 -2.56 -32.15 -3.54
C ASP A 579 -2.24 -30.85 -4.35
N GLY A 580 -1.41 -29.98 -3.79
CA GLY A 580 -0.97 -28.73 -4.41
C GLY A 580 -1.86 -27.52 -4.13
N ASN A 581 -2.91 -27.65 -3.30
CA ASN A 581 -3.69 -26.49 -2.90
C ASN A 581 -2.88 -25.58 -1.97
N LEU A 582 -3.14 -24.27 -2.06
CA LEU A 582 -2.47 -23.24 -1.28
C LEU A 582 -3.39 -22.71 -0.18
N TYR A 583 -2.80 -22.35 0.95
CA TYR A 583 -3.55 -21.87 2.12
C TYR A 583 -2.90 -20.64 2.70
N TYR A 584 -3.71 -19.62 3.03
CA TYR A 584 -3.29 -18.48 3.83
C TYR A 584 -4.37 -18.14 4.85
N ALA A 585 -4.03 -17.38 5.89
CA ALA A 585 -4.95 -17.03 6.96
C ALA A 585 -5.23 -15.53 6.99
N LYS A 586 -6.51 -15.16 7.18
CA LYS A 586 -6.97 -13.77 7.29
C LYS A 586 -7.19 -13.38 8.73
N ALA A 587 -6.73 -12.20 9.12
CA ALA A 587 -7.05 -11.62 10.43
C ALA A 587 -8.56 -11.41 10.59
N GLY A 588 -9.06 -11.64 11.82
CA GLY A 588 -10.46 -11.42 12.17
C GLY A 588 -10.69 -10.18 13.03
N MET A 589 -9.61 -9.63 13.60
CA MET A 589 -9.68 -8.54 14.55
C MET A 589 -9.62 -7.18 13.83
N TYR A 590 -10.44 -6.22 14.27
CA TYR A 590 -10.48 -4.85 13.78
C TYR A 590 -10.64 -4.74 12.26
N THR A 591 -11.41 -5.62 11.70
CA THR A 591 -11.60 -5.67 10.26
C THR A 591 -13.02 -5.34 9.89
N ASP A 592 -13.18 -4.76 8.73
CA ASP A 592 -14.46 -4.63 8.07
C ASP A 592 -14.70 -5.77 7.09
N TYR A 593 -13.96 -6.88 7.23
CA TYR A 593 -14.07 -8.06 6.40
C TYR A 593 -15.47 -8.71 6.45
N ARG A 594 -15.87 -9.27 5.32
CA ARG A 594 -16.99 -10.23 5.23
C ARG A 594 -16.56 -11.65 5.60
N GLU A 595 -15.27 -11.94 5.46
CA GLU A 595 -14.62 -13.22 5.73
C GLU A 595 -13.58 -13.12 6.86
N PRO A 596 -13.93 -12.51 8.02
CA PRO A 596 -12.97 -12.25 9.08
C PRO A 596 -12.49 -13.55 9.72
N GLY A 597 -11.22 -13.61 10.08
CA GLY A 597 -10.66 -14.71 10.87
C GLY A 597 -10.82 -16.07 10.20
N SER A 598 -10.49 -16.14 8.90
CA SER A 598 -10.66 -17.36 8.10
C SER A 598 -9.33 -17.89 7.58
N ILE A 599 -9.26 -19.19 7.32
CA ILE A 599 -8.26 -19.78 6.44
C ILE A 599 -8.88 -19.91 5.05
N ILE A 600 -8.14 -19.41 4.07
CA ILE A 600 -8.52 -19.47 2.66
C ILE A 600 -7.75 -20.59 1.99
N LYS A 601 -8.47 -21.41 1.22
CA LYS A 601 -7.91 -22.44 0.36
C LYS A 601 -8.01 -22.03 -1.10
N ILE A 602 -6.91 -22.16 -1.84
CA ILE A 602 -6.81 -21.86 -3.28
C ILE A 602 -6.43 -23.13 -4.03
N SER A 603 -7.10 -23.40 -5.15
CA SER A 603 -6.76 -24.54 -6.03
C SER A 603 -5.36 -24.37 -6.63
N PRO A 604 -4.72 -25.48 -7.07
CA PRO A 604 -3.36 -25.44 -7.64
C PRO A 604 -3.21 -24.53 -8.87
N ASP A 605 -4.30 -24.27 -9.59
CA ASP A 605 -4.35 -23.37 -10.76
C ASP A 605 -4.76 -21.93 -10.42
N GLY A 606 -4.95 -21.60 -9.14
CA GLY A 606 -5.34 -20.25 -8.66
C GLY A 606 -6.81 -19.87 -8.87
N LYS A 607 -7.59 -20.68 -9.60
CA LYS A 607 -8.92 -20.28 -10.09
C LYS A 607 -10.05 -20.45 -9.09
N LYS A 608 -9.92 -21.40 -8.15
CA LYS A 608 -10.92 -21.65 -7.13
C LYS A 608 -10.38 -21.17 -5.78
N ARG A 609 -11.09 -20.24 -5.17
CA ARG A 609 -10.85 -19.73 -3.82
C ARG A 609 -12.05 -20.10 -2.95
N GLU A 610 -11.81 -20.66 -1.77
CA GLU A 610 -12.87 -21.03 -0.84
C GLU A 610 -12.43 -20.80 0.61
N ILE A 611 -13.40 -20.51 1.48
CA ILE A 611 -13.17 -20.45 2.93
C ILE A 611 -13.04 -21.89 3.42
N TYR A 612 -11.89 -22.20 4.03
CA TYR A 612 -11.62 -23.53 4.59
C TYR A 612 -12.16 -23.67 6.01
N CYS A 613 -11.92 -22.68 6.86
CA CYS A 613 -12.46 -22.61 8.23
C CYS A 613 -12.53 -21.14 8.69
N THR A 614 -13.18 -20.91 9.85
CA THR A 614 -13.43 -19.57 10.41
C THR A 614 -13.24 -19.50 11.91
N GLY A 615 -13.44 -18.33 12.52
CA GLY A 615 -13.42 -18.15 13.97
C GLY A 615 -12.02 -17.96 14.55
N LEU A 616 -11.11 -17.37 13.78
CA LEU A 616 -9.75 -17.01 14.17
C LEU A 616 -9.65 -15.49 14.40
N ARG A 617 -8.82 -15.05 15.34
CA ARG A 617 -8.63 -13.63 15.65
C ARG A 617 -7.49 -13.01 14.85
N THR A 618 -6.28 -13.49 15.09
CA THR A 618 -5.06 -13.02 14.42
C THR A 618 -4.17 -14.23 14.17
N PRO A 619 -4.55 -15.06 13.19
CA PRO A 619 -3.89 -16.33 12.92
C PRO A 619 -2.53 -16.11 12.26
N ASN A 620 -1.50 -15.89 13.06
CA ASN A 620 -0.13 -15.69 12.60
C ASN A 620 0.70 -16.94 12.88
N GLY A 621 1.17 -17.56 11.81
CA GLY A 621 1.94 -18.80 11.86
C GLY A 621 1.08 -20.03 11.56
N MET A 622 1.31 -20.58 10.38
CA MET A 622 0.69 -21.82 9.91
C MET A 622 1.75 -22.90 9.67
N GLY A 623 1.32 -24.13 9.74
CA GLY A 623 2.09 -25.28 9.31
C GLY A 623 1.19 -26.26 8.58
N MET A 624 1.79 -27.18 7.81
CA MET A 624 1.05 -28.20 7.09
C MET A 624 1.39 -29.58 7.68
N MET A 625 0.36 -30.29 8.13
CA MET A 625 0.50 -31.69 8.54
C MET A 625 0.75 -32.59 7.31
N PRO A 626 1.40 -33.75 7.50
CA PRO A 626 1.64 -34.69 6.41
C PRO A 626 0.37 -35.21 5.71
N ASP A 627 -0.77 -35.13 6.38
CA ASP A 627 -2.07 -35.53 5.85
C ASP A 627 -2.79 -34.38 5.09
N GLY A 628 -2.15 -33.21 4.95
CA GLY A 628 -2.67 -32.08 4.20
C GLY A 628 -3.58 -31.15 5.01
N ARG A 629 -3.69 -31.33 6.31
CA ARG A 629 -4.44 -30.41 7.18
C ARG A 629 -3.53 -29.28 7.70
N PRO A 630 -3.92 -28.02 7.60
CA PRO A 630 -3.15 -26.94 8.17
C PRO A 630 -3.27 -26.89 9.69
N THR A 631 -2.17 -26.58 10.37
CA THR A 631 -2.16 -26.10 11.74
C THR A 631 -2.07 -24.59 11.74
N VAL A 632 -2.64 -23.94 12.75
CA VAL A 632 -2.61 -22.48 12.87
C VAL A 632 -2.48 -22.08 14.32
N SER A 633 -1.58 -21.14 14.59
CA SER A 633 -1.50 -20.44 15.88
C SER A 633 -2.39 -19.20 15.84
N ASP A 634 -3.09 -18.92 16.93
CA ASP A 634 -4.03 -17.82 17.02
C ASP A 634 -3.99 -17.17 18.40
N ASN A 635 -4.17 -15.86 18.44
CA ASN A 635 -4.15 -15.08 19.66
C ASN A 635 -5.37 -15.33 20.54
N GLN A 636 -5.21 -15.08 21.85
CA GLN A 636 -6.36 -14.86 22.74
C GLN A 636 -7.25 -13.75 22.18
N GLY A 637 -8.51 -13.75 22.53
CA GLY A 637 -9.48 -12.77 22.04
C GLY A 637 -10.72 -12.72 22.90
N THR A 638 -11.69 -11.93 22.51
CA THR A 638 -12.96 -11.89 23.22
C THR A 638 -13.55 -13.29 23.29
N TRP A 639 -13.85 -13.74 24.51
CA TRP A 639 -14.25 -15.09 24.90
C TRP A 639 -13.24 -16.21 24.62
N MET A 640 -12.08 -15.88 24.06
CA MET A 640 -10.97 -16.82 23.90
C MET A 640 -9.91 -16.51 24.97
N PRO A 641 -9.82 -17.32 26.04
CA PRO A 641 -9.08 -16.95 27.26
C PRO A 641 -7.57 -17.01 27.11
N ALA A 642 -7.07 -17.68 26.10
CA ALA A 642 -5.65 -17.86 25.84
C ALA A 642 -5.36 -18.01 24.36
N SER A 643 -4.14 -17.73 23.97
CA SER A 643 -3.62 -18.09 22.65
C SER A 643 -3.64 -19.61 22.48
N LYS A 644 -3.73 -20.07 21.23
CA LYS A 644 -3.97 -21.48 20.95
C LYS A 644 -3.30 -21.93 19.67
N ILE A 645 -3.08 -23.24 19.55
CA ILE A 645 -2.72 -23.90 18.31
C ILE A 645 -3.86 -24.85 17.93
N SER A 646 -4.42 -24.65 16.74
CA SER A 646 -5.52 -25.45 16.23
C SER A 646 -5.07 -26.30 15.04
N LEU A 647 -5.64 -27.49 14.90
CA LEU A 647 -5.64 -28.23 13.65
C LEU A 647 -6.89 -27.81 12.89
N ALA A 648 -6.69 -27.16 11.74
CA ALA A 648 -7.81 -26.65 10.96
C ALA A 648 -8.47 -27.77 10.15
N GLU A 649 -9.79 -27.83 10.22
CA GLU A 649 -10.63 -28.79 9.52
C GLU A 649 -11.56 -28.06 8.55
N PRO A 650 -11.95 -28.67 7.41
CA PRO A 650 -12.90 -28.08 6.49
C PRO A 650 -14.23 -27.72 7.17
N GLY A 651 -14.65 -26.46 7.09
CA GLY A 651 -15.87 -25.98 7.74
C GLY A 651 -15.76 -25.76 9.25
N GLY A 652 -14.58 -25.94 9.83
CA GLY A 652 -14.32 -25.72 11.26
C GLY A 652 -14.57 -24.28 11.71
N TYR A 653 -14.97 -24.13 13.00
CA TYR A 653 -15.14 -22.82 13.63
C TYR A 653 -14.40 -22.77 14.95
N TYR A 654 -13.43 -21.87 15.10
CA TYR A 654 -12.47 -21.84 16.23
C TYR A 654 -12.79 -20.80 17.31
N GLY A 655 -14.00 -20.26 17.31
CA GLY A 655 -14.62 -19.59 18.45
C GLY A 655 -14.44 -18.09 18.55
N TYR A 656 -13.58 -17.43 17.76
CA TYR A 656 -13.48 -16.00 17.80
C TYR A 656 -14.69 -15.35 17.10
N VAL A 657 -15.33 -14.43 17.81
CA VAL A 657 -16.41 -13.60 17.28
C VAL A 657 -15.90 -12.17 17.21
N GLN A 658 -16.05 -11.55 16.04
CA GLN A 658 -15.73 -10.16 15.87
C GLN A 658 -16.74 -9.30 16.63
N ASP A 659 -16.32 -8.74 17.77
CA ASP A 659 -17.18 -8.01 18.70
C ASP A 659 -16.72 -6.58 18.95
N HIS A 660 -15.82 -6.04 18.13
CA HIS A 660 -15.15 -4.80 18.45
C HIS A 660 -16.03 -3.57 18.32
N ALA A 661 -16.17 -2.82 19.42
CA ALA A 661 -16.89 -1.55 19.50
C ALA A 661 -16.31 -0.44 18.60
N SER A 662 -15.03 -0.57 18.25
CA SER A 662 -14.37 0.40 17.37
C SER A 662 -14.64 0.19 15.88
N THR A 663 -15.15 -0.97 15.51
CA THR A 663 -15.64 -1.20 14.16
C THR A 663 -17.07 -0.67 14.07
N ASN A 664 -17.24 0.56 13.65
CA ASN A 664 -18.53 1.13 13.26
C ASN A 664 -19.16 0.35 12.09
N TRP A 665 -18.90 -0.95 12.03
CA TRP A 665 -19.23 -1.76 10.90
C TRP A 665 -19.98 -3.03 11.32
N ALA A 666 -21.29 -2.95 11.17
CA ALA A 666 -22.14 -4.13 11.03
C ALA A 666 -22.57 -4.21 9.57
N PRO A 667 -22.95 -5.37 9.04
CA PRO A 667 -23.66 -5.46 7.77
C PRO A 667 -24.85 -4.49 7.79
N GLY A 668 -24.75 -3.41 6.99
CA GLY A 668 -25.73 -2.33 7.03
C GLY A 668 -25.26 -1.01 7.69
N GLY A 669 -23.98 -0.91 8.09
CA GLY A 669 -23.33 0.37 8.45
C GLY A 669 -23.58 0.86 9.90
N GLY A 670 -23.76 -0.02 10.86
CA GLY A 670 -23.90 0.35 12.28
C GLY A 670 -22.81 -0.21 13.19
N ALA A 671 -22.63 0.35 14.37
CA ALA A 671 -21.81 -0.23 15.39
C ALA A 671 -22.35 -1.61 15.85
N ILE A 672 -21.44 -2.55 16.08
CA ILE A 672 -21.82 -3.83 16.68
C ILE A 672 -22.31 -3.55 18.12
N ASP A 673 -23.55 -3.94 18.41
CA ASP A 673 -24.11 -3.86 19.75
C ASP A 673 -23.63 -5.06 20.57
N HIS A 674 -22.61 -4.86 21.39
CA HIS A 674 -22.02 -5.92 22.23
C HIS A 674 -23.02 -6.58 23.18
N THR A 675 -24.10 -5.88 23.53
CA THR A 675 -25.16 -6.47 24.36
C THR A 675 -25.97 -7.53 23.63
N LYS A 676 -25.87 -7.56 22.29
CA LYS A 676 -26.56 -8.51 21.42
C LYS A 676 -25.65 -9.60 20.85
N VAL A 677 -24.35 -9.48 21.03
CA VAL A 677 -23.41 -10.53 20.61
C VAL A 677 -23.29 -11.56 21.72
N THR A 678 -23.70 -12.78 21.42
CA THR A 678 -23.64 -13.91 22.37
C THR A 678 -22.36 -14.70 22.10
N PRO A 679 -21.63 -15.13 23.16
CA PRO A 679 -20.54 -16.08 22.99
C PRO A 679 -21.01 -17.30 22.22
N PRO A 680 -20.17 -17.87 21.34
CA PRO A 680 -20.52 -19.11 20.67
C PRO A 680 -20.76 -20.20 21.69
N SER A 681 -21.87 -20.91 21.57
CA SER A 681 -22.20 -22.02 22.47
C SER A 681 -21.31 -23.24 22.25
N THR A 682 -20.76 -23.37 21.06
CA THR A 682 -19.87 -24.46 20.66
C THR A 682 -18.81 -23.93 19.66
N PHE A 683 -17.61 -24.46 19.75
CA PHE A 683 -16.53 -24.22 18.78
C PHE A 683 -15.58 -25.43 18.81
N ASP A 684 -14.79 -25.59 17.75
CA ASP A 684 -13.79 -26.63 17.64
C ASP A 684 -12.65 -26.37 18.60
N GLN A 685 -12.28 -27.39 19.38
CA GLN A 685 -11.24 -27.27 20.40
C GLN A 685 -9.86 -27.22 19.73
N PRO A 686 -8.95 -26.37 20.21
CA PRO A 686 -7.58 -26.39 19.74
C PRO A 686 -6.84 -27.65 20.22
N ILE A 687 -5.74 -27.98 19.56
CA ILE A 687 -4.82 -29.02 20.00
C ILE A 687 -4.18 -28.61 21.33
N ILE A 688 -3.82 -27.33 21.45
CA ILE A 688 -3.10 -26.76 22.57
C ILE A 688 -3.69 -25.40 22.92
N TRP A 689 -4.01 -25.20 24.20
CA TRP A 689 -4.15 -23.89 24.80
C TRP A 689 -2.81 -23.47 25.39
N MET A 690 -2.31 -22.30 24.97
CA MET A 690 -1.05 -21.76 25.49
C MET A 690 -1.28 -21.19 26.89
N PRO A 691 -0.45 -21.56 27.88
CA PRO A 691 -0.51 -20.91 29.19
C PRO A 691 -0.19 -19.42 29.06
N GLN A 692 -0.98 -18.56 29.72
CA GLN A 692 -0.77 -17.10 29.69
C GLN A 692 0.60 -16.65 30.21
N GLU A 693 1.26 -17.51 31.02
CA GLU A 693 2.63 -17.26 31.49
C GLU A 693 3.67 -17.26 30.35
N PHE A 694 3.38 -17.96 29.25
CA PHE A 694 4.27 -18.05 28.09
C PHE A 694 3.81 -17.19 26.93
N ASP A 695 2.51 -16.98 26.79
CA ASP A 695 1.94 -16.17 25.72
C ASP A 695 0.64 -15.51 26.20
N ASN A 696 0.67 -14.20 26.33
CA ASN A 696 -0.42 -13.35 26.80
C ASN A 696 -0.74 -12.20 25.84
N SER A 697 -0.37 -12.31 24.57
CA SER A 697 -0.52 -11.26 23.57
C SER A 697 -1.96 -11.05 23.09
#